data_02ebd914c15dbcd93c1069c4f71453b0
#
_entry.id   02ebd914c15dbcd93c1069c4f71453b0
#
_cell.length_a   1.000
_cell.length_b   1.000
_cell.length_c   1.000
_cell.angle_alpha   90.00
_cell.angle_beta   90.00
_cell.angle_gamma   90.00
#
_symmetry.space_group_name_H-M   'P 1'
#
loop_
_entity.id
_entity.type
_entity.pdbx_description
1 polymer ?
#
loop_
_entity_poly.entity_id
_entity_poly.type
_entity_poly.pdbx_seq_one_letter_code
_entity_poly.pdbx_strand_id
1 'polypeptide(L)'
;MKNQSMTVIMSALIATSPTLFSTLGFGQDSPTENQSKTDDRYSKIEKQLQELTKAITELKNPPAAESKEQAKDNKDETKNPNEAEDSKKSWTGDLSKDWLKGIRWRNIGPANMGGRIVDLSVFEAEPSTWWAATASGGLLKTTNNGTSFQLQFDREATISIGAVAVAPSDANIVWVGTGENNPRNSVSYGDGVYKSTDGGKSWKNMGLKETFQIGEILVHPKDPNIVYVGALGRLYGNNEARGVYKTVDGGTTWERVFYIDDRTGVLEMQFHPNDPETLMITAWERLRDGFDSWPGTEVPLPDGYDGYDPIRKWGPGSGIYKTVDGGKNWKKLTKGLPTSQLGRIGIDWYRKDPNILYAIVDCENIGKGPVRLNVLWGAVGADIDGKVVVTQIYPKSPAEKGGLLVGDVLESMGEATLASFDDILAKMKTMKSGDKLTVKIKRGEESKELEFTLTSRSGGGNAQAANTVWFGGLGEDDEKGVKISRVTPEGPAAKAGIQANDVITSFDGLKPDSWEGMVSAVAAKKAGDKVKVKLERDDEEKEVEMTMEVREIPEGARRQQPEAQSNVYVGVQGQNATGGGAAITEVTKGGPAEKSGLMAGDVIKSINGKEVESYRAFSDSLRDLKVGDVIKFSIARATEVKEVEVTVAERPGPTRPYTAELGGQSPNVQDLQGAKGYEYGGVYKSVDGGESWTRVNSIHARPMYFSVIRVDPNDEQRVFLLGVSQYQSSNGGLTFESNLGRGVHADGHALWVDPKDGKHMIIGVDGGVYTTYDR
;
A
#
# COMPACT_ATOMS: atom_id res chain seq x y z
N MET A 1 15.65 45.40 -16.49
CA MET A 1 15.36 44.51 -17.65
C MET A 1 14.70 43.18 -17.20
N LYS A 2 13.75 43.19 -16.26
CA LYS A 2 13.03 41.94 -15.82
C LYS A 2 11.50 42.06 -15.89
N ASN A 3 10.96 43.17 -16.38
CA ASN A 3 9.50 43.41 -16.40
C ASN A 3 8.87 43.35 -17.81
N GLN A 4 9.62 42.97 -18.86
CA GLN A 4 9.04 42.87 -20.22
C GLN A 4 8.69 41.43 -20.63
N SER A 5 9.22 40.41 -19.95
CA SER A 5 8.97 39.01 -20.33
C SER A 5 7.60 38.46 -19.87
N MET A 6 7.01 39.04 -18.82
CA MET A 6 5.75 38.52 -18.27
C MET A 6 4.51 39.07 -19.01
N THR A 7 4.61 40.23 -19.60
CA THR A 7 3.53 40.88 -20.38
C THR A 7 3.38 40.22 -21.76
N VAL A 8 4.45 39.72 -22.37
CA VAL A 8 4.45 39.07 -23.67
C VAL A 8 3.84 37.66 -23.60
N ILE A 9 4.02 36.94 -22.48
CA ILE A 9 3.47 35.59 -22.30
C ILE A 9 1.94 35.62 -22.08
N MET A 10 1.41 36.63 -21.40
CA MET A 10 -0.04 36.78 -21.23
C MET A 10 -0.76 37.24 -22.51
N SER A 11 -0.12 38.06 -23.35
CA SER A 11 -0.71 38.49 -24.62
C SER A 11 -0.70 37.39 -25.68
N ALA A 12 0.22 36.41 -25.63
CA ALA A 12 0.28 35.30 -26.54
C ALA A 12 -0.79 34.21 -26.25
N LEU A 13 -1.25 34.07 -25.00
CA LEU A 13 -2.29 33.09 -24.61
C LEU A 13 -3.71 33.55 -24.98
N ILE A 14 -3.95 34.85 -25.17
CA ILE A 14 -5.26 35.39 -25.56
C ILE A 14 -5.45 35.43 -27.09
N ALA A 15 -4.37 35.40 -27.87
CA ALA A 15 -4.43 35.53 -29.34
C ALA A 15 -4.49 34.19 -30.12
N THR A 16 -4.41 33.03 -29.45
CA THR A 16 -4.35 31.72 -30.13
C THR A 16 -5.58 30.81 -29.98
N SER A 17 -6.67 31.30 -29.41
CA SER A 17 -7.84 30.47 -29.10
C SER A 17 -9.01 30.41 -30.10
N PRO A 18 -9.07 31.05 -31.26
CA PRO A 18 -10.19 30.84 -32.16
C PRO A 18 -10.03 29.76 -33.24
N THR A 19 -8.86 29.14 -33.40
CA THR A 19 -8.59 28.28 -34.56
C THR A 19 -8.45 26.80 -34.26
N LEU A 20 -8.64 26.32 -33.03
CA LEU A 20 -8.54 24.89 -32.70
C LEU A 20 -9.88 24.16 -32.62
N PHE A 21 -11.00 24.84 -32.89
CA PHE A 21 -12.36 24.23 -32.84
C PHE A 21 -12.98 23.88 -34.20
N SER A 22 -12.23 23.97 -35.30
CA SER A 22 -12.79 23.72 -36.64
C SER A 22 -12.42 22.36 -37.28
N THR A 23 -11.77 21.44 -36.58
CA THR A 23 -11.36 20.14 -37.17
C THR A 23 -11.90 18.89 -36.46
N LEU A 24 -12.85 19.03 -35.53
CA LEU A 24 -13.64 17.89 -35.04
C LEU A 24 -15.09 18.11 -35.51
N GLY A 25 -15.42 17.44 -36.60
CA GLY A 25 -16.77 17.47 -37.18
C GLY A 25 -17.80 16.88 -36.22
N PHE A 26 -18.58 17.74 -35.61
CA PHE A 26 -19.87 17.39 -35.02
C PHE A 26 -20.98 18.15 -35.78
N GLY A 27 -21.98 17.38 -36.17
CA GLY A 27 -23.09 17.84 -36.94
C GLY A 27 -23.85 19.00 -36.29
N GLN A 28 -24.48 19.80 -37.16
CA GLN A 28 -25.37 20.88 -36.76
C GLN A 28 -26.61 20.29 -36.06
N ASP A 29 -26.65 20.48 -34.73
CA ASP A 29 -27.88 20.47 -33.96
C ASP A 29 -28.00 21.76 -33.17
N SER A 30 -29.18 22.32 -33.08
CA SER A 30 -29.57 23.61 -32.52
C SER A 30 -29.06 23.82 -31.09
N PRO A 31 -28.77 25.07 -30.66
CA PRO A 31 -28.17 25.35 -29.35
C PRO A 31 -29.12 24.95 -28.24
N THR A 32 -28.67 23.96 -27.45
CA THR A 32 -29.35 23.49 -26.27
C THR A 32 -29.04 24.41 -25.07
N GLU A 33 -29.96 24.47 -24.13
CA GLU A 33 -29.96 25.28 -22.88
C GLU A 33 -28.63 25.24 -22.07
N ASN A 34 -27.72 24.31 -22.37
CA ASN A 34 -26.41 24.16 -21.75
C ASN A 34 -25.33 25.14 -22.30
N GLN A 35 -25.42 25.55 -23.54
CA GLN A 35 -24.48 26.52 -24.12
C GLN A 35 -24.67 27.92 -23.53
N SER A 36 -25.90 28.34 -23.30
CA SER A 36 -26.20 29.64 -22.70
C SER A 36 -25.70 29.75 -21.23
N LYS A 37 -25.75 28.64 -20.47
CA LYS A 37 -25.25 28.60 -19.10
C LYS A 37 -23.69 28.60 -19.04
N THR A 38 -23.05 28.12 -20.09
CA THR A 38 -21.60 28.10 -20.21
C THR A 38 -21.07 29.48 -20.57
N ASP A 39 -21.73 30.17 -21.52
CA ASP A 39 -21.38 31.54 -21.92
C ASP A 39 -21.60 32.55 -20.78
N ASP A 40 -22.65 32.36 -19.98
CA ASP A 40 -22.91 33.19 -18.79
C ASP A 40 -21.82 32.99 -17.68
N ARG A 41 -21.32 31.80 -17.56
CA ARG A 41 -20.18 31.49 -16.65
C ARG A 41 -18.87 32.12 -17.12
N TYR A 42 -18.58 32.04 -18.42
CA TYR A 42 -17.36 32.65 -18.97
C TYR A 42 -17.41 34.17 -18.86
N SER A 43 -18.55 34.80 -19.17
CA SER A 43 -18.75 36.23 -18.99
C SER A 43 -18.56 36.69 -17.54
N LYS A 44 -19.01 35.89 -16.58
CA LYS A 44 -18.85 36.21 -15.15
C LYS A 44 -17.40 36.07 -14.66
N ILE A 45 -16.67 35.09 -15.16
CA ILE A 45 -15.23 34.89 -14.88
C ILE A 45 -14.41 36.04 -15.49
N GLU A 46 -14.72 36.44 -16.71
CA GLU A 46 -14.05 37.52 -17.40
C GLU A 46 -14.21 38.86 -16.66
N LYS A 47 -15.41 39.13 -16.16
CA LYS A 47 -15.70 40.30 -15.33
C LYS A 47 -14.91 40.30 -14.00
N GLN A 48 -14.83 39.16 -13.34
CA GLN A 48 -14.03 39.00 -12.10
C GLN A 48 -12.54 39.16 -12.36
N LEU A 49 -12.03 38.69 -13.50
CA LEU A 49 -10.63 38.89 -13.91
C LEU A 49 -10.33 40.37 -14.17
N GLN A 50 -11.24 41.10 -14.78
CA GLN A 50 -11.09 42.56 -15.02
C GLN A 50 -11.11 43.34 -13.70
N GLU A 51 -11.99 43.01 -12.77
CA GLU A 51 -12.03 43.64 -11.43
C GLU A 51 -10.77 43.34 -10.62
N LEU A 52 -10.26 42.11 -10.68
CA LEU A 52 -8.99 41.76 -10.02
C LEU A 52 -7.79 42.48 -10.62
N THR A 53 -7.74 42.62 -11.94
CA THR A 53 -6.68 43.35 -12.66
C THR A 53 -6.70 44.84 -12.30
N LYS A 54 -7.89 45.42 -12.17
CA LYS A 54 -8.07 46.82 -11.73
C LYS A 54 -7.59 47.00 -10.30
N ALA A 55 -7.98 46.14 -9.36
CA ALA A 55 -7.54 46.18 -7.97
C ALA A 55 -6.01 46.05 -7.82
N ILE A 56 -5.38 45.16 -8.60
CA ILE A 56 -3.91 45.02 -8.63
C ILE A 56 -3.22 46.28 -9.18
N THR A 57 -3.84 46.95 -10.14
CA THR A 57 -3.30 48.18 -10.73
C THR A 57 -3.41 49.37 -9.73
N GLU A 58 -4.51 49.45 -9.00
CA GLU A 58 -4.72 50.43 -7.94
C GLU A 58 -3.78 50.24 -6.74
N LEU A 59 -3.46 48.96 -6.40
CA LEU A 59 -2.47 48.64 -5.38
C LEU A 59 -1.02 48.96 -5.81
N LYS A 60 -0.73 48.97 -7.11
CA LYS A 60 0.60 49.31 -7.64
C LYS A 60 0.83 50.80 -7.75
N ASN A 61 -0.22 51.62 -7.81
CA ASN A 61 -0.17 53.09 -7.91
C ASN A 61 -1.18 53.71 -6.94
N PRO A 62 -0.91 53.76 -5.64
CA PRO A 62 -1.81 54.42 -4.71
C PRO A 62 -1.88 55.93 -5.01
N PRO A 63 -3.06 56.55 -4.99
CA PRO A 63 -3.19 58.00 -5.22
C PRO A 63 -2.48 58.77 -4.13
N ALA A 64 -1.77 59.83 -4.53
CA ALA A 64 -1.06 60.70 -3.63
C ALA A 64 -2.04 61.41 -2.67
N ALA A 65 -1.79 61.28 -1.37
CA ALA A 65 -2.61 61.92 -0.34
C ALA A 65 -2.34 63.46 -0.36
N GLU A 66 -3.37 64.22 -0.67
CA GLU A 66 -3.35 65.71 -0.50
C GLU A 66 -3.38 66.02 0.99
N SER A 67 -2.34 66.72 1.42
CA SER A 67 -2.22 67.38 2.74
C SER A 67 -3.08 68.66 2.79
N LYS A 68 -4.05 68.70 3.67
CA LYS A 68 -4.68 69.97 4.10
C LYS A 68 -4.18 70.29 5.50
N GLU A 69 -3.33 71.32 5.51
CA GLU A 69 -3.00 72.14 6.70
C GLU A 69 -4.23 72.90 7.21
N GLN A 70 -4.53 72.75 8.50
CA GLN A 70 -5.14 73.87 9.25
C GLN A 70 -4.56 73.85 10.66
N ALA A 71 -3.80 74.95 10.90
CA ALA A 71 -3.26 75.40 12.19
C ALA A 71 -4.38 75.92 13.10
N LYS A 72 -4.33 75.63 14.37
CA LYS A 72 -4.75 76.57 15.44
C LYS A 72 -3.94 76.31 16.70
N ASP A 73 -3.34 77.50 17.11
CA ASP A 73 -2.65 77.72 18.36
C ASP A 73 -3.44 77.31 19.60
N ASN A 74 -2.76 76.77 20.61
CA ASN A 74 -2.82 77.29 21.97
C ASN A 74 -1.63 76.78 22.80
N LYS A 75 -0.95 77.81 23.39
CA LYS A 75 0.13 77.63 24.36
C LYS A 75 -0.43 77.11 25.67
N ASP A 76 0.28 76.26 26.34
CA ASP A 76 0.71 76.47 27.71
C ASP A 76 1.91 75.61 28.09
N GLU A 77 2.83 76.19 28.84
CA GLU A 77 4.14 75.68 29.19
C GLU A 77 4.09 74.78 30.43
N THR A 78 4.82 73.66 30.39
CA THR A 78 5.62 73.21 31.55
C THR A 78 6.75 72.29 31.04
N LYS A 79 7.97 72.84 31.18
CA LYS A 79 9.21 72.13 30.86
C LYS A 79 9.52 71.05 31.86
N ASN A 80 9.83 69.85 31.34
CA ASN A 80 10.57 68.81 32.05
C ASN A 80 11.91 68.55 31.34
N PRO A 81 13.09 68.76 32.00
CA PRO A 81 14.38 68.77 31.34
C PRO A 81 14.99 67.34 31.38
N ASN A 82 14.61 66.46 30.47
CA ASN A 82 15.32 65.23 30.12
C ASN A 82 14.77 64.59 28.84
N GLU A 83 14.66 65.38 27.79
CA GLU A 83 14.50 64.79 26.44
C GLU A 83 15.76 65.13 25.64
N ALA A 84 16.69 64.16 25.67
CA ALA A 84 17.76 64.10 24.71
C ALA A 84 17.19 63.74 23.33
N GLU A 85 17.57 64.54 22.37
CA GLU A 85 17.40 64.40 20.94
C GLU A 85 17.05 62.97 20.45
N ASP A 86 15.79 62.70 20.16
CA ASP A 86 15.41 61.61 19.25
C ASP A 86 14.96 62.25 17.93
N SER A 87 15.92 62.34 17.02
CA SER A 87 15.75 62.84 15.68
C SER A 87 14.63 62.11 14.96
N LYS A 88 13.72 62.86 14.38
CA LYS A 88 12.69 62.44 13.43
C LYS A 88 13.28 61.48 12.35
N LYS A 89 13.40 60.21 12.59
CA LYS A 89 13.53 59.22 11.52
C LYS A 89 12.14 59.02 10.94
N SER A 90 11.91 59.54 9.73
CA SER A 90 10.72 59.17 8.95
C SER A 90 10.67 57.65 8.83
N TRP A 91 9.55 57.05 9.20
CA TRP A 91 9.33 55.63 9.03
C TRP A 91 9.37 55.29 7.53
N THR A 92 10.33 54.49 7.11
CA THR A 92 10.57 54.10 5.71
C THR A 92 9.72 52.91 5.25
N GLY A 93 8.81 52.42 6.09
CA GLY A 93 7.98 51.25 5.79
C GLY A 93 8.64 49.89 6.10
N ASP A 94 9.96 49.91 6.33
CA ASP A 94 10.69 48.70 6.66
C ASP A 94 10.83 48.55 8.18
N LEU A 95 10.29 47.48 8.74
CA LEU A 95 10.52 47.11 10.14
C LEU A 95 12.00 46.74 10.33
N SER A 96 12.65 47.34 11.33
CA SER A 96 14.00 46.92 11.71
C SER A 96 14.02 45.42 12.01
N LYS A 97 15.04 44.71 11.51
CA LYS A 97 15.25 43.30 11.81
C LYS A 97 15.30 43.00 13.33
N ASP A 98 15.66 43.99 14.15
CA ASP A 98 15.68 43.87 15.60
C ASP A 98 14.27 43.80 16.22
N TRP A 99 13.28 44.41 15.60
CA TRP A 99 11.88 44.31 16.03
C TRP A 99 11.35 42.91 15.78
N LEU A 100 11.79 42.26 14.68
CA LEU A 100 11.40 40.90 14.35
C LEU A 100 11.96 39.87 15.35
N LYS A 101 13.08 40.16 16.02
CA LYS A 101 13.66 39.30 17.07
C LYS A 101 12.73 39.11 18.28
N GLY A 102 11.86 40.06 18.54
CA GLY A 102 10.87 40.00 19.62
C GLY A 102 9.59 39.25 19.25
N ILE A 103 9.33 39.10 17.94
CA ILE A 103 8.15 38.40 17.44
C ILE A 103 8.48 36.91 17.38
N ARG A 104 8.04 36.15 18.37
CA ARG A 104 8.19 34.70 18.41
C ARG A 104 6.85 34.06 18.11
N TRP A 105 6.79 33.30 17.06
CA TRP A 105 5.68 32.38 16.82
C TRP A 105 5.66 31.35 17.93
N ARG A 106 4.52 31.12 18.53
CA ARG A 106 4.27 30.03 19.47
C ARG A 106 3.38 29.06 18.80
N ASN A 107 3.83 27.80 18.68
CA ASN A 107 2.94 26.72 18.30
C ASN A 107 1.89 26.56 19.42
N ILE A 108 0.62 26.78 19.10
CA ILE A 108 -0.50 26.66 20.02
C ILE A 108 -1.27 25.35 19.83
N GLY A 109 -0.72 24.41 19.05
CA GLY A 109 -1.34 23.12 18.76
C GLY A 109 -2.24 23.16 17.54
N PRO A 110 -2.96 22.08 17.23
CA PRO A 110 -3.00 20.83 18.00
C PRO A 110 -1.72 20.02 17.83
N ALA A 111 -1.12 19.63 18.94
CA ALA A 111 0.08 18.81 18.95
C ALA A 111 -0.11 17.40 18.33
N ASN A 112 -1.34 17.02 18.01
CA ASN A 112 -1.73 15.67 17.63
C ASN A 112 -1.98 15.49 16.13
N MET A 113 -1.72 16.50 15.29
CA MET A 113 -2.03 16.48 13.85
C MET A 113 -0.76 16.51 13.00
N GLY A 114 0.27 15.77 13.39
CA GLY A 114 1.55 15.68 12.67
C GLY A 114 1.48 14.89 11.36
N GLY A 115 0.33 14.33 11.02
CA GLY A 115 0.21 13.35 9.97
C GLY A 115 0.84 12.02 10.37
N ARG A 116 1.04 11.14 9.39
CA ARG A 116 1.63 9.82 9.62
C ARG A 116 3.08 9.90 10.09
N ILE A 117 3.48 8.94 10.90
CA ILE A 117 4.88 8.76 11.28
C ILE A 117 5.58 8.02 10.13
N VAL A 118 6.51 8.66 9.47
CA VAL A 118 7.17 8.14 8.27
C VAL A 118 8.48 7.43 8.56
N ASP A 119 9.15 7.81 9.67
CA ASP A 119 10.42 7.23 10.06
C ASP A 119 10.68 7.37 11.57
N LEU A 120 11.52 6.49 12.11
CA LEU A 120 11.93 6.43 13.51
C LEU A 120 13.44 6.28 13.62
N SER A 121 14.08 7.08 14.45
CA SER A 121 15.50 6.93 14.77
C SER A 121 15.72 6.84 16.27
N VAL A 122 16.21 5.69 16.73
CA VAL A 122 16.46 5.40 18.15
C VAL A 122 17.96 5.48 18.43
N PHE A 123 18.33 6.18 19.49
CA PHE A 123 19.68 6.15 19.98
C PHE A 123 19.94 4.87 20.78
N GLU A 124 20.42 3.80 20.12
CA GLU A 124 20.46 2.44 20.66
C GLU A 124 21.35 2.29 21.92
N ALA A 125 22.26 3.26 22.19
CA ALA A 125 23.01 3.30 23.43
C ALA A 125 22.11 3.66 24.64
N GLU A 126 21.07 4.48 24.42
CA GLU A 126 20.05 4.89 25.38
C GLU A 126 18.67 4.84 24.72
N PRO A 127 18.01 3.68 24.61
CA PRO A 127 16.78 3.49 23.83
C PRO A 127 15.56 4.28 24.34
N SER A 128 15.64 4.92 25.49
CA SER A 128 14.65 5.89 25.96
C SER A 128 14.67 7.20 25.17
N THR A 129 15.74 7.43 24.40
CA THR A 129 15.94 8.64 23.57
C THR A 129 15.78 8.29 22.09
N TRP A 130 14.74 8.87 21.45
CA TRP A 130 14.48 8.64 20.04
C TRP A 130 13.70 9.80 19.40
N TRP A 131 13.71 9.78 18.07
CA TRP A 131 13.02 10.77 17.23
C TRP A 131 12.00 10.07 16.33
N ALA A 132 10.86 10.71 16.14
CA ALA A 132 9.84 10.31 15.20
C ALA A 132 9.65 11.41 14.14
N ALA A 133 9.89 11.07 12.90
CA ALA A 133 9.70 11.92 11.75
C ALA A 133 8.24 11.86 11.28
N THR A 134 7.64 13.01 10.99
CA THR A 134 6.25 13.09 10.56
C THR A 134 6.13 13.66 9.15
N ALA A 135 5.12 13.22 8.41
CA ALA A 135 4.86 13.70 7.06
C ALA A 135 4.55 15.20 6.98
N SER A 136 3.94 15.78 8.02
CA SER A 136 3.44 17.17 7.98
C SER A 136 3.41 17.87 9.35
N GLY A 137 4.12 17.37 10.35
CA GLY A 137 4.14 17.91 11.71
C GLY A 137 5.54 18.14 12.28
N GLY A 138 6.58 18.07 11.43
CA GLY A 138 7.97 18.23 11.88
C GLY A 138 8.53 17.01 12.58
N LEU A 139 9.42 17.22 13.53
CA LEU A 139 10.15 16.18 14.24
C LEU A 139 9.74 16.15 15.72
N LEU A 140 9.41 14.97 16.21
CA LEU A 140 9.13 14.71 17.62
C LEU A 140 10.36 14.06 18.26
N LYS A 141 10.80 14.53 19.41
CA LYS A 141 11.83 13.90 20.23
C LYS A 141 11.30 13.50 21.58
N THR A 142 11.64 12.33 22.04
CA THR A 142 11.48 11.91 23.44
C THR A 142 12.83 11.52 24.04
N THR A 143 12.97 11.66 25.37
CA THR A 143 14.10 11.16 26.17
C THR A 143 13.61 10.30 27.34
N ASN A 144 12.35 9.91 27.32
CA ASN A 144 11.69 9.11 28.36
C ASN A 144 10.70 8.11 27.74
N ASN A 145 11.10 7.55 26.61
CA ASN A 145 10.43 6.48 25.90
C ASN A 145 8.96 6.77 25.55
N GLY A 146 8.70 7.98 25.03
CA GLY A 146 7.38 8.38 24.57
C GLY A 146 6.44 8.91 25.67
N THR A 147 6.86 8.98 26.93
CA THR A 147 6.03 9.58 28.01
C THR A 147 5.78 11.06 27.74
N SER A 148 6.75 11.77 27.15
CA SER A 148 6.58 13.14 26.68
C SER A 148 7.41 13.39 25.42
N PHE A 149 6.96 14.35 24.62
CA PHE A 149 7.61 14.74 23.38
C PHE A 149 7.94 16.22 23.36
N GLN A 150 9.04 16.53 22.65
CA GLN A 150 9.45 17.88 22.30
C GLN A 150 9.35 18.03 20.78
N LEU A 151 8.69 19.09 20.32
CA LEU A 151 8.70 19.49 18.91
C LEU A 151 10.04 20.14 18.59
N GLN A 152 10.71 19.67 17.54
CA GLN A 152 12.09 20.10 17.24
C GLN A 152 12.32 20.70 15.85
N PHE A 153 11.34 20.67 14.95
CA PHE A 153 11.52 21.11 13.55
C PHE A 153 10.46 22.11 13.10
N ASP A 154 9.79 22.75 14.04
CA ASP A 154 8.63 23.65 13.81
C ASP A 154 9.00 25.04 13.31
N ARG A 155 10.30 25.37 13.24
CA ARG A 155 10.80 26.68 12.81
C ARG A 155 11.58 26.65 11.51
N GLU A 156 11.72 25.49 10.91
CA GLU A 156 12.45 25.32 9.67
C GLU A 156 11.58 25.65 8.44
N ALA A 157 12.19 25.72 7.27
CA ALA A 157 11.50 26.14 6.05
C ALA A 157 10.40 25.16 5.61
N THR A 158 10.49 23.92 6.02
CA THR A 158 9.48 22.88 5.81
C THR A 158 9.32 22.02 7.06
N ILE A 159 8.13 21.50 7.29
CA ILE A 159 7.82 20.54 8.37
C ILE A 159 7.56 19.14 7.84
N SER A 160 7.68 18.94 6.53
CA SER A 160 7.55 17.63 5.90
C SER A 160 8.88 16.90 5.95
N ILE A 161 8.91 15.74 6.61
CA ILE A 161 10.11 14.95 6.77
C ILE A 161 9.94 13.60 6.04
N GLY A 162 11.01 13.12 5.40
CA GLY A 162 11.07 11.81 4.75
C GLY A 162 11.94 10.81 5.51
N ALA A 163 13.01 11.30 6.19
CA ALA A 163 13.92 10.46 6.94
C ALA A 163 14.54 11.19 8.13
N VAL A 164 14.89 10.47 9.19
CA VAL A 164 15.62 10.97 10.35
C VAL A 164 16.69 9.99 10.78
N ALA A 165 17.90 10.46 11.07
CA ALA A 165 19.00 9.63 11.53
C ALA A 165 19.79 10.29 12.68
N VAL A 166 19.85 9.63 13.84
CA VAL A 166 20.77 9.99 14.92
C VAL A 166 22.10 9.26 14.69
N ALA A 167 23.19 9.97 14.92
CA ALA A 167 24.50 9.33 14.85
C ALA A 167 24.65 8.25 15.96
N PRO A 168 24.99 7.00 15.63
CA PRO A 168 25.15 5.96 16.64
C PRO A 168 26.19 6.27 17.71
N SER A 169 27.17 7.12 17.39
CA SER A 169 28.26 7.54 18.27
C SER A 169 27.96 8.76 19.15
N ASP A 170 26.93 9.58 18.79
CA ASP A 170 26.62 10.83 19.51
C ASP A 170 25.16 11.26 19.30
N ALA A 171 24.37 11.18 20.36
CA ALA A 171 22.93 11.59 20.35
C ALA A 171 22.72 13.08 20.06
N ASN A 172 23.76 13.92 20.11
CA ASN A 172 23.65 15.34 19.74
C ASN A 172 23.70 15.54 18.22
N ILE A 173 24.23 14.60 17.47
CA ILE A 173 24.31 14.69 16.01
C ILE A 173 23.08 13.99 15.40
N VAL A 174 22.18 14.81 14.88
CA VAL A 174 20.93 14.31 14.26
C VAL A 174 20.79 14.93 12.87
N TRP A 175 20.41 14.07 11.92
CA TRP A 175 20.17 14.47 10.54
C TRP A 175 18.69 14.33 10.20
N VAL A 176 18.16 15.24 9.40
CA VAL A 176 16.79 15.21 8.89
C VAL A 176 16.82 15.39 7.38
N GLY A 177 16.22 14.46 6.67
CA GLY A 177 15.92 14.56 5.25
C GLY A 177 14.48 15.02 5.07
N THR A 178 14.30 16.13 4.36
CA THR A 178 12.99 16.76 4.22
C THR A 178 12.22 16.25 3.00
N GLY A 179 10.90 16.43 3.03
CA GLY A 179 9.97 15.96 1.99
C GLY A 179 9.51 14.51 2.20
N GLU A 180 8.21 14.31 2.33
CA GLU A 180 7.61 13.00 2.60
C GLU A 180 7.97 11.96 1.54
N ASN A 181 8.49 10.79 1.95
CA ASN A 181 8.91 9.73 1.06
C ASN A 181 7.77 8.82 0.54
N ASN A 182 6.59 8.81 1.19
CA ASN A 182 5.44 8.05 0.72
C ASN A 182 4.87 8.62 -0.59
N PRO A 183 4.37 7.79 -1.51
CA PRO A 183 3.93 8.22 -2.84
C PRO A 183 2.46 8.65 -2.87
N ARG A 184 1.96 9.28 -1.80
CA ARG A 184 0.58 9.75 -1.75
C ARG A 184 0.34 10.89 -2.75
N ASN A 185 -0.91 11.11 -3.13
CA ASN A 185 -1.30 12.18 -4.05
C ASN A 185 -1.25 13.60 -3.44
N SER A 186 -0.94 13.72 -2.15
CA SER A 186 -0.89 14.99 -1.40
C SER A 186 0.40 15.15 -0.60
N VAL A 187 1.54 14.70 -1.13
CA VAL A 187 2.84 14.82 -0.46
C VAL A 187 3.36 16.27 -0.48
N SER A 188 4.03 16.65 0.60
CA SER A 188 4.72 17.92 0.69
C SER A 188 6.18 17.79 0.30
N TYR A 189 6.72 18.87 -0.31
CA TYR A 189 8.12 18.93 -0.69
C TYR A 189 9.02 19.30 0.48
N GLY A 190 10.26 18.81 0.41
CA GLY A 190 11.35 19.26 1.24
C GLY A 190 12.24 20.27 0.52
N ASP A 191 13.26 20.74 1.24
CA ASP A 191 14.29 21.67 0.76
C ASP A 191 15.72 21.18 1.08
N GLY A 192 15.91 19.84 1.06
CA GLY A 192 17.17 19.17 1.27
C GLY A 192 17.34 18.56 2.65
N VAL A 193 18.55 18.55 3.16
CA VAL A 193 18.93 17.93 4.43
C VAL A 193 19.34 18.93 5.47
N TYR A 194 19.04 18.62 6.73
CA TYR A 194 19.38 19.42 7.89
C TYR A 194 20.21 18.61 8.88
N LYS A 195 21.10 19.30 9.60
CA LYS A 195 21.92 18.74 10.67
C LYS A 195 21.73 19.51 11.95
N SER A 196 21.57 18.82 13.04
CA SER A 196 21.72 19.33 14.40
C SER A 196 23.01 18.78 15.03
N THR A 197 23.62 19.58 15.90
CA THR A 197 24.79 19.19 16.72
C THR A 197 24.52 19.40 18.22
N ASP A 198 23.26 19.63 18.58
CA ASP A 198 22.81 19.88 19.95
C ASP A 198 21.56 19.06 20.33
N GLY A 199 21.39 17.92 19.66
CA GLY A 199 20.31 16.96 19.91
C GLY A 199 18.95 17.47 19.42
N GLY A 200 18.92 18.25 18.37
CA GLY A 200 17.70 18.76 17.72
C GLY A 200 17.18 20.10 18.26
N LYS A 201 17.94 20.81 19.10
CA LYS A 201 17.54 22.14 19.61
C LYS A 201 17.69 23.22 18.56
N SER A 202 18.68 23.08 17.67
CA SER A 202 18.89 23.96 16.51
C SER A 202 19.27 23.16 15.29
N TRP A 203 18.97 23.71 14.11
CA TRP A 203 19.17 23.04 12.84
C TRP A 203 19.91 23.92 11.85
N LYS A 204 20.73 23.31 11.01
CA LYS A 204 21.39 23.96 9.88
C LYS A 204 21.09 23.19 8.60
N ASN A 205 20.57 23.88 7.59
CA ASN A 205 20.41 23.31 6.25
C ASN A 205 21.80 23.04 5.65
N MET A 206 22.03 21.79 5.26
CA MET A 206 23.30 21.28 4.74
C MET A 206 23.28 21.10 3.22
N GLY A 207 22.27 21.63 2.52
CA GLY A 207 22.18 21.57 1.06
C GLY A 207 21.24 20.50 0.54
N LEU A 208 21.50 20.03 -0.68
CA LEU A 208 20.68 19.08 -1.43
C LEU A 208 19.22 19.53 -1.65
N LYS A 209 18.99 20.83 -1.83
CA LYS A 209 17.64 21.40 -1.92
C LYS A 209 16.82 20.89 -3.11
N GLU A 210 17.47 20.57 -4.20
CA GLU A 210 16.81 20.08 -5.42
C GLU A 210 16.41 18.62 -5.37
N THR A 211 16.64 17.91 -4.24
CA THR A 211 16.27 16.52 -4.06
C THR A 211 14.78 16.33 -3.75
N PHE A 212 14.08 17.36 -3.29
CA PHE A 212 12.65 17.44 -2.98
C PHE A 212 12.13 16.44 -1.94
N GLN A 213 12.54 15.18 -2.02
CA GLN A 213 12.11 14.11 -1.10
C GLN A 213 13.29 13.18 -0.82
N ILE A 214 13.58 13.03 0.47
CA ILE A 214 14.62 12.12 0.96
C ILE A 214 13.98 10.81 1.40
N GLY A 215 14.48 9.70 0.86
CA GLY A 215 14.01 8.36 1.21
C GLY A 215 14.61 7.85 2.50
N GLU A 216 15.94 8.02 2.67
CA GLU A 216 16.68 7.46 3.79
C GLU A 216 17.96 8.28 4.07
N ILE A 217 18.42 8.25 5.33
CA ILE A 217 19.72 8.81 5.74
C ILE A 217 20.46 7.76 6.57
N LEU A 218 21.72 7.50 6.20
CA LEU A 218 22.61 6.64 6.98
C LEU A 218 23.79 7.45 7.51
N VAL A 219 23.99 7.46 8.82
CA VAL A 219 25.17 8.01 9.47
C VAL A 219 26.13 6.86 9.79
N HIS A 220 27.39 6.98 9.35
CA HIS A 220 28.39 5.95 9.57
C HIS A 220 28.57 5.67 11.07
N PRO A 221 28.61 4.39 11.50
CA PRO A 221 28.51 4.03 12.92
C PRO A 221 29.68 4.52 13.79
N LYS A 222 30.83 4.80 13.19
CA LYS A 222 32.05 5.23 13.93
C LYS A 222 32.47 6.66 13.64
N ASP A 223 32.11 7.22 12.48
CA ASP A 223 32.47 8.59 12.08
C ASP A 223 31.22 9.38 11.64
N PRO A 224 30.69 10.24 12.51
CA PRO A 224 29.47 10.98 12.20
C PRO A 224 29.64 12.05 11.10
N ASN A 225 30.86 12.23 10.56
CA ASN A 225 31.08 13.09 9.40
C ASN A 225 30.83 12.37 8.06
N ILE A 226 30.79 11.03 8.08
CA ILE A 226 30.46 10.24 6.90
C ILE A 226 28.95 9.95 6.93
N VAL A 227 28.22 10.48 5.92
CA VAL A 227 26.76 10.33 5.83
C VAL A 227 26.37 10.04 4.39
N TYR A 228 25.43 9.14 4.22
CA TYR A 228 24.81 8.84 2.95
C TYR A 228 23.35 9.31 2.97
N VAL A 229 22.89 9.92 1.87
CA VAL A 229 21.52 10.44 1.71
C VAL A 229 20.92 9.84 0.45
N GLY A 230 19.85 9.08 0.60
CA GLY A 230 19.05 8.54 -0.48
C GLY A 230 18.04 9.56 -0.97
N ALA A 231 18.30 10.16 -2.13
CA ALA A 231 17.42 11.14 -2.75
C ALA A 231 16.39 10.44 -3.63
N LEU A 232 15.14 10.46 -3.18
CA LEU A 232 14.02 9.87 -3.90
C LEU A 232 13.55 10.79 -5.05
N GLY A 233 13.76 12.10 -4.93
CA GLY A 233 13.38 13.10 -5.90
C GLY A 233 11.88 13.42 -5.89
N ARG A 234 11.45 14.40 -6.67
CA ARG A 234 10.04 14.80 -6.74
C ARG A 234 9.15 13.67 -7.26
N LEU A 235 7.94 13.59 -6.70
CA LEU A 235 6.93 12.62 -7.13
C LEU A 235 6.27 13.05 -8.47
N TYR A 236 6.12 14.35 -8.68
CA TYR A 236 5.49 14.93 -9.87
C TYR A 236 6.56 15.47 -10.83
N GLY A 237 6.95 14.63 -11.78
CA GLY A 237 7.92 14.96 -12.82
C GLY A 237 9.32 14.37 -12.62
N ASN A 238 10.13 14.54 -13.64
CA ASN A 238 11.52 14.12 -13.66
C ASN A 238 12.38 15.00 -12.75
N ASN A 239 13.47 14.47 -12.22
CA ASN A 239 14.34 15.19 -11.30
C ASN A 239 15.78 14.65 -11.35
N GLU A 240 16.70 15.46 -11.85
CA GLU A 240 18.12 15.11 -11.99
C GLU A 240 18.84 14.91 -10.64
N ALA A 241 18.31 15.43 -9.55
CA ALA A 241 18.92 15.35 -8.21
C ALA A 241 18.55 14.05 -7.46
N ARG A 242 18.16 13.00 -8.16
CA ARG A 242 17.93 11.66 -7.58
C ARG A 242 19.26 10.92 -7.38
N GLY A 243 19.26 9.88 -6.55
CA GLY A 243 20.38 8.99 -6.34
C GLY A 243 20.86 8.93 -4.89
N VAL A 244 22.12 8.53 -4.67
CA VAL A 244 22.75 8.55 -3.35
C VAL A 244 23.83 9.62 -3.32
N TYR A 245 23.77 10.48 -2.31
CA TYR A 245 24.78 11.48 -2.02
C TYR A 245 25.56 11.05 -0.78
N LYS A 246 26.88 11.21 -0.84
CA LYS A 246 27.83 10.94 0.26
C LYS A 246 28.52 12.20 0.67
N THR A 247 28.67 12.42 1.96
CA THR A 247 29.61 13.40 2.54
C THR A 247 30.64 12.66 3.40
N VAL A 248 31.84 13.26 3.52
CA VAL A 248 32.91 12.79 4.44
C VAL A 248 33.40 13.94 5.34
N ASP A 249 32.77 15.10 5.26
CA ASP A 249 33.11 16.32 6.00
C ASP A 249 31.93 16.88 6.81
N GLY A 250 31.00 16.00 7.17
CA GLY A 250 29.84 16.35 7.99
C GLY A 250 28.81 17.21 7.29
N GLY A 251 28.71 17.10 5.96
CA GLY A 251 27.72 17.77 5.13
C GLY A 251 28.16 19.11 4.55
N THR A 252 29.47 19.46 4.65
CA THR A 252 29.97 20.67 4.03
C THR A 252 30.02 20.53 2.51
N THR A 253 30.40 19.35 2.03
CA THR A 253 30.38 18.98 0.62
C THR A 253 29.67 17.65 0.40
N TRP A 254 29.11 17.48 -0.78
CA TRP A 254 28.39 16.29 -1.19
C TRP A 254 28.88 15.76 -2.52
N GLU A 255 29.12 14.44 -2.60
CA GLU A 255 29.39 13.71 -3.82
C GLU A 255 28.21 12.80 -4.16
N ARG A 256 27.75 12.77 -5.42
CA ARG A 256 26.74 11.82 -5.85
C ARG A 256 27.40 10.51 -6.24
N VAL A 257 27.29 9.49 -5.41
CA VAL A 257 27.95 8.18 -5.56
C VAL A 257 27.08 7.11 -6.25
N PHE A 258 25.78 7.39 -6.45
CA PHE A 258 24.87 6.52 -7.17
C PHE A 258 23.84 7.35 -7.96
N TYR A 259 23.65 7.00 -9.22
CA TYR A 259 22.66 7.61 -10.10
C TYR A 259 22.31 6.67 -11.25
N ILE A 260 21.03 6.60 -11.61
CA ILE A 260 20.53 5.81 -12.74
C ILE A 260 20.01 6.76 -13.83
N ASP A 261 18.93 7.46 -13.51
CA ASP A 261 18.27 8.42 -14.40
C ASP A 261 17.44 9.44 -13.59
N ASP A 262 16.82 10.38 -14.29
CA ASP A 262 15.99 11.44 -13.70
C ASP A 262 14.61 10.97 -13.19
N ARG A 263 14.28 9.67 -13.28
CA ARG A 263 13.02 9.05 -12.86
C ARG A 263 13.19 8.12 -11.68
N THR A 264 14.40 7.59 -11.49
CA THR A 264 14.69 6.55 -10.48
C THR A 264 15.38 7.16 -9.27
N GLY A 265 14.70 7.16 -8.12
CA GLY A 265 15.25 7.62 -6.85
C GLY A 265 15.61 6.47 -5.92
N VAL A 266 16.22 6.80 -4.77
CA VAL A 266 16.61 5.82 -3.74
C VAL A 266 15.68 5.97 -2.54
N LEU A 267 15.05 4.87 -2.13
CA LEU A 267 14.04 4.83 -1.08
C LEU A 267 14.59 4.34 0.25
N GLU A 268 15.16 3.14 0.30
CA GLU A 268 15.76 2.57 1.49
C GLU A 268 17.26 2.33 1.28
N MET A 269 18.00 2.47 2.36
CA MET A 269 19.43 2.19 2.40
C MET A 269 19.77 1.54 3.73
N GLN A 270 20.69 0.60 3.74
CA GLN A 270 21.18 -0.03 4.96
C GLN A 270 22.69 -0.33 4.87
N PHE A 271 23.40 -0.10 5.97
CA PHE A 271 24.74 -0.65 6.13
C PHE A 271 24.69 -2.14 6.41
N HIS A 272 25.65 -2.86 5.87
CA HIS A 272 25.95 -4.20 6.36
C HIS A 272 26.33 -4.12 7.86
N PRO A 273 25.78 -4.98 8.74
CA PRO A 273 25.90 -4.83 10.18
C PRO A 273 27.34 -4.77 10.71
N ASN A 274 28.29 -5.41 10.03
CA ASN A 274 29.69 -5.53 10.47
C ASN A 274 30.68 -4.75 9.59
N ASP A 275 30.24 -4.21 8.45
CA ASP A 275 31.12 -3.55 7.48
C ASP A 275 30.45 -2.32 6.86
N PRO A 276 30.74 -1.12 7.33
CA PRO A 276 30.11 0.11 6.84
C PRO A 276 30.54 0.54 5.43
N GLU A 277 31.56 -0.11 4.83
CA GLU A 277 31.88 0.09 3.42
C GLU A 277 30.94 -0.72 2.49
N THR A 278 30.23 -1.70 3.05
CA THR A 278 29.18 -2.47 2.36
C THR A 278 27.82 -1.87 2.65
N LEU A 279 27.13 -1.44 1.59
CA LEU A 279 25.76 -0.91 1.66
C LEU A 279 24.85 -1.65 0.67
N MET A 280 23.60 -1.75 1.05
CA MET A 280 22.52 -2.17 0.16
C MET A 280 21.48 -1.04 0.05
N ILE A 281 21.00 -0.78 -1.15
CA ILE A 281 19.99 0.24 -1.42
C ILE A 281 18.86 -0.33 -2.27
N THR A 282 17.67 0.26 -2.14
CA THR A 282 16.57 0.02 -3.04
C THR A 282 16.30 1.27 -3.88
N ALA A 283 16.33 1.10 -5.19
CA ALA A 283 15.98 2.14 -6.15
C ALA A 283 14.56 1.92 -6.66
N TRP A 284 13.83 3.03 -6.88
CA TRP A 284 12.44 2.99 -7.32
C TRP A 284 12.14 4.07 -8.37
N GLU A 285 11.64 3.62 -9.52
CA GLU A 285 11.13 4.48 -10.58
C GLU A 285 9.63 4.75 -10.35
N ARG A 286 9.27 6.01 -10.08
CA ARG A 286 7.90 6.43 -9.77
C ARG A 286 7.55 7.78 -10.37
N LEU A 287 6.28 7.94 -10.77
CA LEU A 287 5.78 9.20 -11.31
C LEU A 287 4.27 9.36 -11.07
N ARG A 288 3.86 10.52 -10.55
CA ARG A 288 2.49 11.03 -10.64
C ARG A 288 2.44 12.20 -11.62
N ASP A 289 1.33 12.33 -12.31
CA ASP A 289 1.07 13.44 -13.25
C ASP A 289 0.07 14.46 -12.69
N GLY A 290 -0.72 14.09 -11.69
CA GLY A 290 -1.70 14.94 -11.05
C GLY A 290 -2.13 14.43 -9.68
N PHE A 291 -3.11 15.10 -9.07
CA PHE A 291 -3.66 14.69 -7.77
C PHE A 291 -4.28 13.28 -7.83
N ASP A 292 -5.10 13.03 -8.85
CA ASP A 292 -5.59 11.69 -9.20
C ASP A 292 -5.01 11.31 -10.56
N SER A 293 -4.10 10.33 -10.56
CA SER A 293 -3.48 9.83 -11.80
C SER A 293 -4.49 9.12 -12.72
N TRP A 294 -5.60 8.63 -12.15
CA TRP A 294 -6.66 7.92 -12.87
C TRP A 294 -8.03 8.51 -12.53
N PRO A 295 -8.34 9.74 -13.00
CA PRO A 295 -9.59 10.41 -12.68
C PRO A 295 -10.77 9.80 -13.46
N GLY A 296 -11.72 9.22 -12.72
CA GLY A 296 -12.98 8.76 -13.27
C GLY A 296 -12.98 7.35 -13.85
N THR A 297 -14.17 6.93 -14.30
CA THR A 297 -14.43 5.57 -14.80
C THR A 297 -14.37 5.45 -16.33
N GLU A 298 -14.14 6.55 -17.03
CA GLU A 298 -14.21 6.60 -18.49
C GLU A 298 -12.97 6.00 -19.18
N VAL A 299 -11.83 5.99 -18.48
CA VAL A 299 -10.59 5.37 -18.99
C VAL A 299 -10.32 4.12 -18.18
N PRO A 300 -10.25 2.93 -18.81
CA PRO A 300 -9.91 1.70 -18.12
C PRO A 300 -8.52 1.80 -17.46
N LEU A 301 -8.44 1.38 -16.21
CA LEU A 301 -7.15 1.29 -15.53
C LEU A 301 -6.24 0.25 -16.22
N PRO A 302 -4.95 0.53 -16.36
CA PRO A 302 -4.00 -0.48 -16.81
C PRO A 302 -4.01 -1.70 -15.89
N ASP A 303 -3.69 -2.86 -16.45
CA ASP A 303 -3.64 -4.11 -15.69
C ASP A 303 -2.68 -4.00 -14.49
N GLY A 304 -3.21 -4.24 -13.29
CA GLY A 304 -2.47 -4.17 -12.02
C GLY A 304 -2.40 -2.78 -11.39
N TYR A 305 -3.13 -1.79 -11.89
CA TYR A 305 -3.26 -0.48 -11.27
C TYR A 305 -4.61 -0.33 -10.58
N ASP A 306 -4.65 0.46 -9.52
CA ASP A 306 -5.87 0.97 -8.89
C ASP A 306 -5.97 2.49 -9.04
N GLY A 307 -7.10 3.08 -8.64
CA GLY A 307 -7.35 4.51 -8.82
C GLY A 307 -6.43 5.44 -7.99
N TYR A 308 -5.73 4.91 -7.01
CA TYR A 308 -4.79 5.66 -6.16
C TYR A 308 -3.34 5.53 -6.59
N ASP A 309 -3.05 4.62 -7.54
CA ASP A 309 -1.68 4.40 -7.98
C ASP A 309 -1.12 5.60 -8.75
N PRO A 310 0.19 5.86 -8.66
CA PRO A 310 0.85 6.77 -9.58
C PRO A 310 0.79 6.20 -11.00
N ILE A 311 0.86 7.04 -12.03
CA ILE A 311 0.86 6.58 -13.43
C ILE A 311 2.06 5.69 -13.76
N ARG A 312 3.11 5.74 -12.95
CA ARG A 312 4.26 4.84 -13.00
C ARG A 312 4.63 4.39 -11.60
N LYS A 313 4.62 3.10 -11.38
CA LYS A 313 5.04 2.47 -10.12
C LYS A 313 6.03 1.32 -10.31
N TRP A 314 6.26 0.91 -11.55
CA TRP A 314 7.25 -0.07 -11.95
C TRP A 314 8.16 0.51 -13.04
N GLY A 315 9.43 0.13 -13.04
CA GLY A 315 10.36 0.60 -14.05
C GLY A 315 11.69 -0.14 -14.06
N PRO A 316 12.45 -0.05 -15.17
CA PRO A 316 13.71 -0.78 -15.36
C PRO A 316 14.83 -0.35 -14.40
N GLY A 317 14.75 0.89 -13.89
CA GLY A 317 15.69 1.40 -12.89
C GLY A 317 15.44 0.84 -11.48
N SER A 318 14.22 0.39 -11.17
CA SER A 318 13.90 -0.19 -9.87
C SER A 318 14.68 -1.47 -9.61
N GLY A 319 15.09 -1.68 -8.34
CA GLY A 319 15.82 -2.87 -7.95
C GLY A 319 16.62 -2.72 -6.67
N ILE A 320 17.32 -3.79 -6.31
CA ILE A 320 18.24 -3.83 -5.19
C ILE A 320 19.66 -3.68 -5.74
N TYR A 321 20.44 -2.78 -5.15
CA TYR A 321 21.83 -2.53 -5.52
C TYR A 321 22.72 -2.63 -4.31
N LYS A 322 23.92 -3.19 -4.50
CA LYS A 322 24.91 -3.41 -3.43
C LYS A 322 26.26 -2.80 -3.83
N THR A 323 26.90 -2.14 -2.88
CA THR A 323 28.30 -1.74 -2.94
C THR A 323 29.07 -2.44 -1.83
N VAL A 324 30.37 -2.64 -2.03
CA VAL A 324 31.33 -3.18 -1.02
C VAL A 324 32.55 -2.28 -0.86
N ASP A 325 32.48 -1.07 -1.39
CA ASP A 325 33.62 -0.13 -1.44
C ASP A 325 33.18 1.32 -1.13
N GLY A 326 32.16 1.47 -0.29
CA GLY A 326 31.69 2.76 0.20
C GLY A 326 31.00 3.59 -0.88
N GLY A 327 30.41 2.93 -1.88
CA GLY A 327 29.65 3.57 -2.94
C GLY A 327 30.42 3.91 -4.22
N LYS A 328 31.68 3.48 -4.35
CA LYS A 328 32.48 3.73 -5.57
C LYS A 328 31.98 2.90 -6.75
N ASN A 329 31.58 1.65 -6.48
CA ASN A 329 31.01 0.75 -7.46
C ASN A 329 29.71 0.12 -6.93
N TRP A 330 28.73 -0.08 -7.83
CA TRP A 330 27.42 -0.65 -7.50
C TRP A 330 27.08 -1.80 -8.42
N LYS A 331 26.55 -2.87 -7.83
CA LYS A 331 26.06 -4.06 -8.52
C LYS A 331 24.56 -4.19 -8.34
N LYS A 332 23.78 -4.32 -9.42
CA LYS A 332 22.36 -4.69 -9.35
C LYS A 332 22.24 -6.18 -9.03
N LEU A 333 21.43 -6.52 -8.02
CA LEU A 333 21.15 -7.89 -7.62
C LEU A 333 19.87 -8.37 -8.32
N THR A 334 19.93 -9.52 -8.98
CA THR A 334 18.83 -10.01 -9.83
C THR A 334 18.52 -11.50 -9.64
N LYS A 335 19.46 -12.28 -9.11
CA LYS A 335 19.34 -13.75 -9.06
C LYS A 335 18.24 -14.15 -8.08
N GLY A 336 17.19 -14.83 -8.58
CA GLY A 336 16.04 -15.29 -7.79
C GLY A 336 14.98 -14.23 -7.51
N LEU A 337 15.18 -12.99 -8.01
CA LEU A 337 14.17 -11.92 -8.02
C LEU A 337 13.36 -11.95 -9.33
N PRO A 338 12.18 -11.29 -9.38
CA PRO A 338 11.40 -11.19 -10.61
C PRO A 338 12.20 -10.55 -11.75
N THR A 339 12.02 -11.07 -12.96
CA THR A 339 12.65 -10.56 -14.19
C THR A 339 11.83 -9.44 -14.85
N SER A 340 10.57 -9.30 -14.49
CA SER A 340 9.70 -8.18 -14.89
C SER A 340 10.15 -6.87 -14.21
N GLN A 341 9.55 -5.75 -14.61
CA GLN A 341 9.84 -4.47 -13.98
C GLN A 341 9.47 -4.49 -12.49
N LEU A 342 10.42 -4.06 -11.66
CA LEU A 342 10.23 -3.98 -10.21
C LEU A 342 9.63 -2.62 -9.82
N GLY A 343 8.95 -2.61 -8.68
CA GLY A 343 8.37 -1.45 -8.04
C GLY A 343 9.09 -1.05 -6.77
N ARG A 344 8.31 -0.70 -5.75
CA ARG A 344 8.82 -0.40 -4.40
C ARG A 344 9.33 -1.67 -3.72
N ILE A 345 10.49 -1.56 -3.08
CA ILE A 345 11.14 -2.67 -2.40
C ILE A 345 11.56 -2.22 -1.01
N GLY A 346 11.23 -3.01 0.01
CA GLY A 346 11.78 -2.92 1.35
C GLY A 346 12.81 -4.02 1.58
N ILE A 347 13.84 -3.74 2.36
CA ILE A 347 14.91 -4.70 2.72
C ILE A 347 15.24 -4.60 4.20
N ASP A 348 15.69 -5.71 4.78
CA ASP A 348 16.31 -5.69 6.11
C ASP A 348 17.32 -6.81 6.31
N TRP A 349 18.38 -6.51 7.06
CA TRP A 349 19.43 -7.46 7.45
C TRP A 349 19.17 -8.07 8.82
N TYR A 350 19.36 -9.39 8.92
CA TYR A 350 19.50 -10.01 10.22
C TYR A 350 20.87 -9.66 10.83
N ARG A 351 20.86 -8.88 11.91
CA ARG A 351 22.10 -8.26 12.45
C ARG A 351 23.13 -9.27 12.97
N LYS A 352 22.72 -10.47 13.45
CA LYS A 352 23.62 -11.48 13.99
C LYS A 352 24.30 -12.34 12.92
N ASP A 353 23.65 -12.51 11.76
CA ASP A 353 24.23 -13.16 10.58
C ASP A 353 23.89 -12.36 9.32
N PRO A 354 24.82 -11.52 8.84
CA PRO A 354 24.59 -10.69 7.65
C PRO A 354 24.48 -11.46 6.33
N ASN A 355 24.65 -12.77 6.31
CA ASN A 355 24.29 -13.58 5.15
C ASN A 355 22.77 -13.67 4.98
N ILE A 356 22.01 -13.45 6.08
CA ILE A 356 20.56 -13.53 6.08
C ILE A 356 19.96 -12.15 5.88
N LEU A 357 19.15 -12.02 4.82
CA LEU A 357 18.39 -10.83 4.50
C LEU A 357 16.98 -11.21 4.11
N TYR A 358 16.08 -10.24 4.31
CA TYR A 358 14.73 -10.31 3.80
C TYR A 358 14.44 -9.12 2.90
N ALA A 359 13.61 -9.36 1.89
CA ALA A 359 13.09 -8.30 1.01
C ALA A 359 11.60 -8.51 0.78
N ILE A 360 10.84 -7.42 0.73
CA ILE A 360 9.48 -7.40 0.21
C ILE A 360 9.49 -6.67 -1.13
N VAL A 361 9.09 -7.35 -2.21
CA VAL A 361 9.33 -6.90 -3.58
C VAL A 361 8.01 -6.73 -4.33
N ASP A 362 7.74 -5.52 -4.78
CA ASP A 362 6.69 -5.22 -5.75
C ASP A 362 7.22 -5.43 -7.19
N CYS A 363 6.37 -5.93 -8.07
CA CYS A 363 6.69 -6.08 -9.48
C CYS A 363 5.44 -6.04 -10.39
N GLU A 364 5.67 -5.82 -11.68
CA GLU A 364 4.62 -5.76 -12.70
C GLU A 364 3.75 -7.03 -12.78
N ASN A 365 4.28 -8.17 -12.36
CA ASN A 365 3.57 -9.45 -12.38
C ASN A 365 2.81 -9.78 -11.08
N ILE A 366 2.80 -8.90 -10.10
CA ILE A 366 2.11 -9.15 -8.82
C ILE A 366 0.65 -9.54 -9.02
N GLY A 367 0.17 -10.55 -8.30
CA GLY A 367 -1.18 -11.06 -8.42
C GLY A 367 -1.47 -11.97 -9.62
N LYS A 368 -0.52 -12.11 -10.56
CA LYS A 368 -0.61 -13.06 -11.69
C LYS A 368 -0.30 -14.50 -11.27
N GLY A 369 -0.59 -15.43 -12.14
CA GLY A 369 -0.31 -16.85 -11.98
C GLY A 369 -1.26 -17.72 -12.79
N PRO A 370 -0.91 -19.01 -12.99
CA PRO A 370 -1.60 -19.83 -13.98
C PRO A 370 -3.03 -20.24 -13.62
N VAL A 371 -3.33 -20.59 -12.36
CA VAL A 371 -4.64 -21.17 -12.00
C VAL A 371 -4.99 -20.92 -10.53
N ARG A 372 -6.24 -20.52 -10.26
CA ARG A 372 -6.78 -20.51 -8.90
C ARG A 372 -7.33 -21.91 -8.55
N LEU A 373 -6.75 -22.56 -7.54
CA LEU A 373 -7.21 -23.85 -7.01
C LEU A 373 -8.07 -23.65 -5.76
N ASN A 374 -9.10 -24.49 -5.62
CA ASN A 374 -9.96 -24.51 -4.43
C ASN A 374 -9.45 -25.48 -3.34
N VAL A 375 -8.42 -26.26 -3.66
CA VAL A 375 -7.81 -27.25 -2.77
C VAL A 375 -6.40 -26.83 -2.37
N LEU A 376 -5.99 -27.25 -1.19
CA LEU A 376 -4.66 -27.06 -0.63
C LEU A 376 -4.00 -28.42 -0.44
N TRP A 377 -2.78 -28.60 -0.93
CA TRP A 377 -1.88 -29.67 -0.53
C TRP A 377 -0.73 -29.16 0.34
N GLY A 378 -0.30 -27.91 0.14
CA GLY A 378 0.61 -27.19 1.02
C GLY A 378 2.09 -27.43 0.76
N ALA A 379 2.49 -27.68 -0.48
CA ALA A 379 3.87 -27.68 -0.90
C ALA A 379 4.09 -26.79 -2.12
N VAL A 380 5.29 -26.26 -2.24
CA VAL A 380 5.78 -25.51 -3.40
C VAL A 380 6.91 -26.30 -4.04
N GLY A 381 6.94 -26.37 -5.34
CA GLY A 381 7.99 -27.01 -6.10
C GLY A 381 8.57 -26.08 -7.17
N ALA A 382 9.76 -26.42 -7.63
CA ALA A 382 10.43 -25.77 -8.75
C ALA A 382 10.99 -26.81 -9.72
N ASP A 383 11.09 -26.42 -10.97
CA ASP A 383 11.71 -27.24 -12.01
C ASP A 383 13.23 -26.95 -11.99
N ILE A 384 14.00 -27.90 -11.45
CA ILE A 384 15.45 -27.80 -11.27
C ILE A 384 16.10 -28.96 -12.02
N ASP A 385 16.96 -28.67 -12.97
CA ASP A 385 17.69 -29.64 -13.78
C ASP A 385 16.78 -30.74 -14.40
N GLY A 386 15.60 -30.30 -14.89
CA GLY A 386 14.60 -31.18 -15.50
C GLY A 386 13.87 -32.10 -14.52
N LYS A 387 13.93 -31.80 -13.23
CA LYS A 387 13.23 -32.51 -12.16
C LYS A 387 12.32 -31.55 -11.40
N VAL A 388 11.17 -32.05 -10.94
CA VAL A 388 10.27 -31.28 -10.08
C VAL A 388 10.71 -31.49 -8.62
N VAL A 389 11.31 -30.47 -8.03
CA VAL A 389 11.87 -30.53 -6.66
C VAL A 389 11.00 -29.75 -5.70
N VAL A 390 10.68 -30.33 -4.54
CA VAL A 390 9.98 -29.62 -3.45
C VAL A 390 10.92 -28.60 -2.82
N THR A 391 10.53 -27.32 -2.88
CA THR A 391 11.33 -26.22 -2.36
C THR A 391 10.81 -25.67 -1.04
N GLN A 392 9.51 -25.89 -0.75
CA GLN A 392 8.88 -25.43 0.48
C GLN A 392 7.69 -26.27 0.87
N ILE A 393 7.44 -26.41 2.17
CA ILE A 393 6.27 -27.07 2.73
C ILE A 393 5.64 -26.18 3.77
N TYR A 394 4.31 -25.97 3.69
CA TYR A 394 3.59 -25.17 4.66
C TYR A 394 3.33 -25.96 5.95
N PRO A 395 3.53 -25.36 7.11
CA PRO A 395 3.23 -25.99 8.39
C PRO A 395 1.76 -26.42 8.50
N LYS A 396 1.52 -27.55 9.14
CA LYS A 396 0.19 -28.14 9.37
C LYS A 396 -0.58 -28.50 8.08
N SER A 397 0.05 -28.43 6.92
CA SER A 397 -0.54 -28.75 5.62
C SER A 397 -0.72 -30.25 5.40
N PRO A 398 -1.53 -30.66 4.39
CA PRO A 398 -1.59 -32.05 3.96
C PRO A 398 -0.23 -32.63 3.56
N ALA A 399 0.62 -31.84 2.87
CA ALA A 399 1.94 -32.26 2.44
C ALA A 399 2.86 -32.60 3.64
N GLU A 400 2.90 -31.74 4.66
CA GLU A 400 3.67 -32.00 5.88
C GLU A 400 3.14 -33.24 6.62
N LYS A 401 1.82 -33.32 6.81
CA LYS A 401 1.18 -34.47 7.49
C LYS A 401 1.39 -35.78 6.76
N GLY A 402 1.47 -35.75 5.43
CA GLY A 402 1.76 -36.91 4.59
C GLY A 402 3.24 -37.27 4.49
N GLY A 403 4.14 -36.49 5.17
CA GLY A 403 5.55 -36.81 5.27
C GLY A 403 6.40 -36.38 4.06
N LEU A 404 5.92 -35.43 3.26
CA LEU A 404 6.74 -34.78 2.21
C LEU A 404 7.84 -33.93 2.87
N LEU A 405 9.02 -33.87 2.27
CA LEU A 405 10.15 -33.07 2.76
C LEU A 405 10.68 -32.15 1.66
N VAL A 406 11.26 -31.04 2.07
CA VAL A 406 12.01 -30.16 1.16
C VAL A 406 13.20 -30.95 0.60
N GLY A 407 13.42 -30.85 -0.72
CA GLY A 407 14.42 -31.60 -1.46
C GLY A 407 13.91 -32.93 -2.07
N ASP A 408 12.68 -33.37 -1.75
CA ASP A 408 12.08 -34.52 -2.44
C ASP A 408 11.89 -34.20 -3.93
N VAL A 409 12.22 -35.14 -4.79
CA VAL A 409 11.95 -35.07 -6.22
C VAL A 409 10.63 -35.76 -6.51
N LEU A 410 9.68 -35.03 -7.08
CA LEU A 410 8.35 -35.54 -7.45
C LEU A 410 8.43 -36.24 -8.82
N GLU A 411 8.16 -37.52 -8.89
CA GLU A 411 8.28 -38.35 -10.11
C GLU A 411 6.96 -38.52 -10.83
N SER A 412 5.89 -38.84 -10.08
CA SER A 412 4.55 -39.02 -10.67
C SER A 412 3.44 -38.63 -9.69
N MET A 413 2.27 -38.33 -10.24
CA MET A 413 1.03 -38.10 -9.49
C MET A 413 -0.05 -39.05 -9.96
N GLY A 414 -0.36 -40.06 -9.14
CA GLY A 414 -1.07 -41.25 -9.59
C GLY A 414 -0.28 -41.96 -10.69
N GLU A 415 -0.93 -42.23 -11.83
CA GLU A 415 -0.28 -42.85 -12.99
C GLU A 415 0.47 -41.88 -13.91
N ALA A 416 0.29 -40.57 -13.72
CA ALA A 416 0.87 -39.56 -14.60
C ALA A 416 2.30 -39.17 -14.15
N THR A 417 3.28 -39.30 -15.04
CA THR A 417 4.63 -38.79 -14.83
C THR A 417 4.63 -37.24 -14.85
N LEU A 418 5.38 -36.63 -13.96
CA LEU A 418 5.48 -35.18 -13.85
C LEU A 418 6.67 -34.68 -14.66
N ALA A 419 6.44 -33.75 -15.60
CA ALA A 419 7.48 -33.05 -16.33
C ALA A 419 7.78 -31.67 -15.72
N SER A 420 6.79 -31.09 -15.03
CA SER A 420 6.89 -29.78 -14.39
C SER A 420 6.02 -29.69 -13.14
N PHE A 421 6.27 -28.70 -12.29
CA PHE A 421 5.39 -28.40 -11.16
C PHE A 421 3.99 -27.95 -11.63
N ASP A 422 3.88 -27.37 -12.81
CA ASP A 422 2.60 -26.96 -13.40
C ASP A 422 1.69 -28.14 -13.71
N ASP A 423 2.23 -29.36 -13.97
CA ASP A 423 1.43 -30.58 -14.17
C ASP A 423 0.67 -30.95 -12.89
N ILE A 424 1.28 -30.72 -11.73
CA ILE A 424 0.62 -30.92 -10.42
C ILE A 424 -0.56 -29.98 -10.29
N LEU A 425 -0.38 -28.71 -10.61
CA LEU A 425 -1.44 -27.70 -10.54
C LEU A 425 -2.58 -28.03 -11.50
N ALA A 426 -2.25 -28.46 -12.72
CA ALA A 426 -3.23 -28.88 -13.71
C ALA A 426 -4.09 -30.06 -13.20
N LYS A 427 -3.48 -31.05 -12.55
CA LYS A 427 -4.19 -32.19 -11.97
C LYS A 427 -5.06 -31.76 -10.79
N MET A 428 -4.54 -30.93 -9.89
CA MET A 428 -5.28 -30.46 -8.71
C MET A 428 -6.47 -29.57 -9.08
N LYS A 429 -6.49 -28.96 -10.27
CA LYS A 429 -7.63 -28.16 -10.78
C LYS A 429 -8.93 -28.95 -10.82
N THR A 430 -8.85 -30.27 -11.03
CA THR A 430 -10.01 -31.16 -11.13
C THR A 430 -10.40 -31.79 -9.80
N MET A 431 -9.61 -31.58 -8.73
CA MET A 431 -9.78 -32.24 -7.43
C MET A 431 -10.58 -31.37 -6.46
N LYS A 432 -11.16 -32.04 -5.44
CA LYS A 432 -11.98 -31.44 -4.40
C LYS A 432 -11.37 -31.66 -3.02
N SER A 433 -11.79 -30.87 -2.04
CA SER A 433 -11.45 -31.10 -0.64
C SER A 433 -11.94 -32.50 -0.20
N GLY A 434 -11.08 -33.25 0.46
CA GLY A 434 -11.30 -34.67 0.84
C GLY A 434 -10.74 -35.65 -0.15
N ASP A 435 -10.43 -35.27 -1.38
CA ASP A 435 -9.83 -36.18 -2.36
C ASP A 435 -8.41 -36.59 -1.91
N LYS A 436 -8.05 -37.84 -2.23
CA LYS A 436 -6.72 -38.38 -1.97
C LYS A 436 -5.82 -38.16 -3.16
N LEU A 437 -4.63 -37.66 -2.89
CA LEU A 437 -3.58 -37.40 -3.84
C LEU A 437 -2.39 -38.29 -3.55
N THR A 438 -2.08 -39.21 -4.47
CA THR A 438 -0.93 -40.11 -4.36
C THR A 438 0.20 -39.58 -5.22
N VAL A 439 1.39 -39.42 -4.64
CA VAL A 439 2.58 -38.92 -5.32
C VAL A 439 3.76 -39.84 -5.08
N LYS A 440 4.42 -40.24 -6.16
CA LYS A 440 5.72 -40.93 -6.08
C LYS A 440 6.81 -39.89 -5.98
N ILE A 441 7.67 -40.08 -5.02
CA ILE A 441 8.83 -39.20 -4.76
C ILE A 441 10.12 -40.00 -4.79
N LYS A 442 11.21 -39.33 -5.14
CA LYS A 442 12.57 -39.81 -4.88
C LYS A 442 13.22 -38.96 -3.81
N ARG A 443 13.63 -39.60 -2.71
CA ARG A 443 14.30 -38.98 -1.56
C ARG A 443 15.71 -39.59 -1.45
N GLY A 444 16.73 -38.86 -1.90
CA GLY A 444 18.05 -39.43 -2.13
C GLY A 444 18.00 -40.52 -3.20
N GLU A 445 18.36 -41.74 -2.86
CA GLU A 445 18.29 -42.92 -3.77
C GLU A 445 17.01 -43.73 -3.59
N GLU A 446 16.15 -43.44 -2.60
CA GLU A 446 14.96 -44.22 -2.32
C GLU A 446 13.73 -43.61 -3.03
N SER A 447 12.95 -44.45 -3.73
CA SER A 447 11.60 -44.09 -4.21
C SER A 447 10.58 -44.47 -3.16
N LYS A 448 9.66 -43.51 -2.88
CA LYS A 448 8.56 -43.64 -1.92
C LYS A 448 7.25 -43.21 -2.55
N GLU A 449 6.16 -43.80 -2.09
CA GLU A 449 4.83 -43.34 -2.46
C GLU A 449 4.17 -42.73 -1.22
N LEU A 450 3.69 -41.49 -1.37
CA LEU A 450 3.05 -40.73 -0.31
C LEU A 450 1.60 -40.41 -0.70
N GLU A 451 0.68 -40.52 0.26
CA GLU A 451 -0.73 -40.20 0.08
C GLU A 451 -1.10 -38.98 0.92
N PHE A 452 -1.76 -38.03 0.30
CA PHE A 452 -2.22 -36.80 0.93
C PHE A 452 -3.73 -36.68 0.81
N THR A 453 -4.41 -36.27 1.88
CA THR A 453 -5.82 -35.89 1.80
C THR A 453 -5.89 -34.39 1.62
N LEU A 454 -6.36 -33.95 0.46
CA LEU A 454 -6.46 -32.52 0.14
C LEU A 454 -7.49 -31.83 1.04
N THR A 455 -7.17 -30.62 1.47
CA THR A 455 -8.08 -29.79 2.27
C THR A 455 -8.63 -28.63 1.45
N SER A 456 -9.73 -28.04 1.91
CA SER A 456 -10.21 -26.79 1.33
C SER A 456 -9.21 -25.68 1.61
N ARG A 457 -8.93 -24.86 0.61
CA ARG A 457 -8.16 -23.64 0.81
C ARG A 457 -9.08 -22.60 1.46
N SER A 458 -8.86 -22.32 2.73
CA SER A 458 -9.52 -21.19 3.39
C SER A 458 -9.07 -19.91 2.69
N GLY A 459 -9.97 -19.29 1.94
CA GLY A 459 -9.71 -18.01 1.29
C GLY A 459 -9.43 -16.96 2.36
N GLY A 460 -8.24 -16.42 2.38
CA GLY A 460 -7.96 -15.17 3.08
C GLY A 460 -8.80 -14.06 2.43
N GLY A 461 -9.92 -13.71 3.03
CA GLY A 461 -10.82 -12.65 2.58
C GLY A 461 -12.29 -13.07 2.64
N ASN A 462 -12.99 -12.66 3.65
CA ASN A 462 -14.45 -12.44 3.82
C ASN A 462 -15.50 -13.27 3.02
N ALA A 463 -15.16 -14.39 2.39
CA ALA A 463 -16.12 -15.21 1.65
C ALA A 463 -16.85 -16.25 2.54
N GLN A 464 -16.56 -16.33 3.83
CA GLN A 464 -17.14 -17.32 4.76
C GLN A 464 -18.24 -16.80 5.69
N ALA A 465 -18.65 -15.51 5.52
CA ALA A 465 -19.63 -14.91 6.42
C ALA A 465 -21.08 -15.35 6.20
N ALA A 466 -21.40 -16.03 5.09
CA ALA A 466 -22.80 -16.26 4.71
C ALA A 466 -23.47 -17.50 5.32
N ASN A 467 -22.69 -18.50 5.85
CA ASN A 467 -23.25 -19.71 6.45
C ASN A 467 -22.47 -20.22 7.67
N THR A 468 -21.68 -19.40 8.32
CA THR A 468 -20.91 -19.80 9.49
C THR A 468 -21.74 -19.60 10.75
N VAL A 469 -21.82 -20.65 11.57
CA VAL A 469 -22.32 -20.49 12.93
C VAL A 469 -21.40 -19.54 13.71
N TRP A 470 -21.98 -18.80 14.62
CA TRP A 470 -21.25 -17.78 15.36
C TRP A 470 -21.63 -17.80 16.84
N PHE A 471 -20.76 -17.29 17.68
CA PHE A 471 -20.98 -17.23 19.11
C PHE A 471 -21.98 -16.13 19.50
N GLY A 472 -21.98 -15.01 18.81
CA GLY A 472 -22.84 -13.88 19.11
C GLY A 472 -22.22 -12.89 20.11
N GLY A 473 -20.90 -12.78 20.18
CA GLY A 473 -20.19 -11.87 21.07
C GLY A 473 -18.73 -11.69 20.65
N LEU A 474 -18.01 -10.89 21.43
CA LEU A 474 -16.55 -10.73 21.36
C LEU A 474 -15.98 -11.06 22.74
N GLY A 475 -14.80 -11.66 22.76
CA GLY A 475 -14.08 -12.01 23.98
C GLY A 475 -12.59 -11.68 23.86
N GLU A 476 -11.90 -11.78 24.96
CA GLU A 476 -10.46 -11.62 25.13
C GLU A 476 -9.91 -12.77 25.97
N ASP A 477 -8.62 -13.04 25.82
CA ASP A 477 -7.97 -14.11 26.56
C ASP A 477 -7.92 -13.77 28.06
N ASP A 478 -8.17 -14.77 28.91
CA ASP A 478 -8.17 -14.65 30.36
C ASP A 478 -7.45 -15.84 30.98
N GLU A 479 -6.83 -15.68 32.15
CA GLU A 479 -6.08 -16.76 32.83
C GLU A 479 -6.94 -18.00 33.12
N LYS A 480 -8.25 -17.82 33.36
CA LYS A 480 -9.20 -18.89 33.63
C LYS A 480 -9.81 -19.46 32.33
N GLY A 481 -9.76 -18.75 31.21
CA GLY A 481 -10.36 -19.15 29.93
C GLY A 481 -10.55 -17.98 28.98
N VAL A 482 -11.79 -17.60 28.67
CA VAL A 482 -12.11 -16.50 27.74
C VAL A 482 -13.09 -15.53 28.39
N LYS A 483 -12.69 -14.28 28.61
CA LYS A 483 -13.55 -13.23 29.14
C LYS A 483 -14.35 -12.58 28.01
N ILE A 484 -15.65 -12.49 28.17
CA ILE A 484 -16.56 -11.88 27.21
C ILE A 484 -16.55 -10.36 27.37
N SER A 485 -16.03 -9.65 26.38
CA SER A 485 -15.97 -8.19 26.39
C SER A 485 -17.28 -7.56 25.89
N ARG A 486 -18.01 -8.24 24.99
CA ARG A 486 -19.29 -7.77 24.44
C ARG A 486 -20.16 -8.92 23.98
N VAL A 487 -21.47 -8.84 24.22
CA VAL A 487 -22.49 -9.75 23.67
C VAL A 487 -23.34 -8.99 22.64
N THR A 488 -23.58 -9.61 21.50
CA THR A 488 -24.45 -9.04 20.46
C THR A 488 -25.91 -9.30 20.83
N PRO A 489 -26.77 -8.28 20.90
CA PRO A 489 -28.21 -8.47 21.11
C PRO A 489 -28.81 -9.47 20.12
N GLU A 490 -29.74 -10.31 20.58
CA GLU A 490 -30.41 -11.36 19.78
C GLU A 490 -29.46 -12.43 19.19
N GLY A 491 -28.16 -12.39 19.51
CA GLY A 491 -27.21 -13.45 19.11
C GLY A 491 -27.28 -14.68 20.01
N PRO A 492 -26.67 -15.82 19.59
CA PRO A 492 -26.70 -17.08 20.35
C PRO A 492 -26.26 -16.94 21.81
N ALA A 493 -25.18 -16.21 22.08
CA ALA A 493 -24.70 -15.95 23.44
C ALA A 493 -25.72 -15.18 24.30
N ALA A 494 -26.35 -14.14 23.73
CA ALA A 494 -27.38 -13.36 24.43
C ALA A 494 -28.61 -14.22 24.75
N LYS A 495 -29.07 -15.02 23.80
CA LYS A 495 -30.18 -15.95 23.96
C LYS A 495 -29.92 -17.02 25.02
N ALA A 496 -28.65 -17.44 25.13
CA ALA A 496 -28.22 -18.37 26.21
C ALA A 496 -28.00 -17.70 27.57
N GLY A 497 -28.16 -16.37 27.68
CA GLY A 497 -27.99 -15.62 28.91
C GLY A 497 -26.53 -15.31 29.28
N ILE A 498 -25.59 -15.42 28.34
CA ILE A 498 -24.20 -15.00 28.50
C ILE A 498 -24.16 -13.46 28.46
N GLN A 499 -23.34 -12.88 29.33
CA GLN A 499 -23.22 -11.42 29.48
C GLN A 499 -21.80 -10.95 29.33
N ALA A 500 -21.61 -9.63 29.14
CA ALA A 500 -20.28 -9.04 29.18
C ALA A 500 -19.67 -9.22 30.59
N ASN A 501 -18.39 -9.45 30.66
CA ASN A 501 -17.56 -9.81 31.81
C ASN A 501 -17.69 -11.26 32.29
N ASP A 502 -18.54 -12.10 31.70
CA ASP A 502 -18.48 -13.54 31.97
C ASP A 502 -17.13 -14.10 31.49
N VAL A 503 -16.55 -15.01 32.29
CA VAL A 503 -15.36 -15.75 31.91
C VAL A 503 -15.76 -17.16 31.53
N ILE A 504 -15.64 -17.51 30.23
CA ILE A 504 -15.96 -18.88 29.75
C ILE A 504 -14.83 -19.81 30.10
N THR A 505 -15.09 -20.75 30.98
CA THR A 505 -14.15 -21.76 31.48
C THR A 505 -14.24 -23.07 30.73
N SER A 506 -15.36 -23.34 30.03
CA SER A 506 -15.53 -24.52 29.16
C SER A 506 -16.56 -24.24 28.08
N PHE A 507 -16.26 -24.69 26.85
CA PHE A 507 -17.15 -24.68 25.71
C PHE A 507 -17.27 -26.08 25.15
N ASP A 508 -18.45 -26.68 25.29
CA ASP A 508 -18.76 -28.09 24.89
C ASP A 508 -17.75 -29.11 25.43
N GLY A 509 -17.37 -28.95 26.71
CA GLY A 509 -16.42 -29.83 27.40
C GLY A 509 -14.94 -29.52 27.16
N LEU A 510 -14.61 -28.60 26.27
CA LEU A 510 -13.23 -28.15 25.99
C LEU A 510 -12.96 -26.86 26.77
N LYS A 511 -11.83 -26.79 27.46
CA LYS A 511 -11.35 -25.53 28.05
C LYS A 511 -10.76 -24.68 26.93
N PRO A 512 -11.33 -23.50 26.62
CA PRO A 512 -10.70 -22.59 25.66
C PRO A 512 -9.44 -21.98 26.30
N ASP A 513 -8.32 -22.06 25.60
CA ASP A 513 -7.04 -21.47 25.99
C ASP A 513 -6.87 -20.05 25.45
N SER A 514 -7.74 -19.65 24.54
CA SER A 514 -7.76 -18.32 23.93
C SER A 514 -9.10 -18.04 23.26
N TRP A 515 -9.39 -16.76 23.00
CA TRP A 515 -10.54 -16.35 22.19
C TRP A 515 -10.53 -16.98 20.80
N GLU A 516 -9.35 -17.08 20.18
CA GLU A 516 -9.19 -17.71 18.84
C GLU A 516 -9.49 -19.22 18.90
N GLY A 517 -9.02 -19.90 19.94
CA GLY A 517 -9.35 -21.31 20.20
C GLY A 517 -10.86 -21.50 20.37
N MET A 518 -11.52 -20.60 21.07
CA MET A 518 -12.97 -20.63 21.21
C MET A 518 -13.70 -20.37 19.89
N VAL A 519 -13.27 -19.39 19.09
CA VAL A 519 -13.85 -19.13 17.76
C VAL A 519 -13.69 -20.34 16.86
N SER A 520 -12.56 -21.03 16.90
CA SER A 520 -12.32 -22.27 16.17
C SER A 520 -13.25 -23.40 16.60
N ALA A 521 -13.49 -23.54 17.93
CA ALA A 521 -14.43 -24.52 18.47
C ALA A 521 -15.88 -24.23 18.04
N VAL A 522 -16.26 -22.95 17.98
CA VAL A 522 -17.56 -22.48 17.46
C VAL A 522 -17.69 -22.82 15.96
N ALA A 523 -16.65 -22.55 15.17
CA ALA A 523 -16.66 -22.82 13.73
C ALA A 523 -16.77 -24.32 13.36
N ALA A 524 -16.41 -25.19 14.29
CA ALA A 524 -16.55 -26.64 14.13
C ALA A 524 -17.98 -27.15 14.34
N LYS A 525 -18.92 -26.29 14.80
CA LYS A 525 -20.31 -26.64 15.06
C LYS A 525 -21.21 -26.38 13.84
N LYS A 526 -22.42 -26.93 13.90
CA LYS A 526 -23.47 -26.73 12.89
C LYS A 526 -24.62 -25.91 13.48
N ALA A 527 -25.35 -25.23 12.62
CA ALA A 527 -26.59 -24.56 13.05
C ALA A 527 -27.57 -25.58 13.63
N GLY A 528 -28.13 -25.23 14.78
CA GLY A 528 -29.02 -26.10 15.56
C GLY A 528 -28.31 -26.99 16.59
N ASP A 529 -26.97 -27.10 16.58
CA ASP A 529 -26.22 -27.79 17.61
C ASP A 529 -26.44 -27.11 18.98
N LYS A 530 -26.66 -27.91 20.01
CA LYS A 530 -26.75 -27.44 21.40
C LYS A 530 -25.44 -27.72 22.09
N VAL A 531 -24.80 -26.67 22.57
CA VAL A 531 -23.51 -26.74 23.27
C VAL A 531 -23.63 -26.28 24.70
N LYS A 532 -22.95 -26.97 25.61
CA LYS A 532 -22.87 -26.59 27.02
C LYS A 532 -21.71 -25.63 27.24
N VAL A 533 -22.00 -24.50 27.83
CA VAL A 533 -20.99 -23.48 28.13
C VAL A 533 -20.93 -23.30 29.64
N LYS A 534 -19.75 -23.54 30.23
CA LYS A 534 -19.49 -23.19 31.63
C LYS A 534 -18.82 -21.83 31.67
N LEU A 535 -19.28 -21.01 32.57
CA LEU A 535 -18.76 -19.64 32.74
C LEU A 535 -18.71 -19.30 34.23
N GLU A 536 -17.84 -18.36 34.58
CA GLU A 536 -17.77 -17.71 35.88
C GLU A 536 -18.35 -16.31 35.77
N ARG A 537 -19.30 -15.97 36.62
CA ARG A 537 -19.91 -14.63 36.74
C ARG A 537 -19.99 -14.26 38.21
N ASP A 538 -19.37 -13.14 38.58
CA ASP A 538 -19.34 -12.64 39.96
C ASP A 538 -18.80 -13.70 40.95
N ASP A 539 -17.72 -14.42 40.55
CA ASP A 539 -17.10 -15.53 41.27
C ASP A 539 -18.02 -16.77 41.50
N GLU A 540 -19.14 -16.86 40.79
CA GLU A 540 -20.01 -18.03 40.74
C GLU A 540 -19.90 -18.79 39.43
N GLU A 541 -19.71 -20.13 39.51
CA GLU A 541 -19.78 -20.99 38.31
C GLU A 541 -21.23 -21.16 37.86
N LYS A 542 -21.45 -20.99 36.55
CA LYS A 542 -22.75 -21.20 35.90
C LYS A 542 -22.57 -22.08 34.66
N GLU A 543 -23.56 -22.93 34.39
CA GLU A 543 -23.64 -23.70 33.16
C GLU A 543 -24.88 -23.27 32.38
N VAL A 544 -24.69 -22.91 31.10
CA VAL A 544 -25.79 -22.53 30.21
C VAL A 544 -25.75 -23.40 28.96
N GLU A 545 -26.92 -23.70 28.39
CA GLU A 545 -27.03 -24.37 27.08
C GLU A 545 -27.22 -23.32 25.99
N MET A 546 -26.35 -23.31 25.00
CA MET A 546 -26.39 -22.38 23.89
C MET A 546 -26.71 -23.15 22.59
N THR A 547 -27.71 -22.66 21.85
CA THR A 547 -28.01 -23.19 20.51
C THR A 547 -27.22 -22.42 19.47
N MET A 548 -26.49 -23.12 18.64
CA MET A 548 -25.68 -22.51 17.57
C MET A 548 -26.57 -22.02 16.42
N GLU A 549 -26.41 -20.78 16.01
CA GLU A 549 -27.18 -20.17 14.92
C GLU A 549 -26.27 -19.64 13.83
N VAL A 550 -26.78 -19.58 12.60
CA VAL A 550 -26.11 -18.89 11.49
C VAL A 550 -26.26 -17.39 11.69
N ARG A 551 -25.22 -16.63 11.44
CA ARG A 551 -25.29 -15.17 11.49
C ARG A 551 -26.23 -14.64 10.41
N GLU A 552 -27.38 -14.12 10.81
CA GLU A 552 -28.25 -13.38 9.88
C GLU A 552 -27.60 -12.04 9.53
N ILE A 553 -27.26 -11.85 8.26
CA ILE A 553 -26.83 -10.56 7.72
C ILE A 553 -28.10 -9.85 7.26
N PRO A 554 -28.41 -8.65 7.78
CA PRO A 554 -29.56 -7.87 7.32
C PRO A 554 -29.56 -7.71 5.80
N GLU A 555 -30.70 -7.85 5.17
CA GLU A 555 -30.85 -7.84 3.69
C GLU A 555 -30.26 -6.59 3.04
N GLY A 556 -30.23 -5.45 3.72
CA GLY A 556 -29.61 -4.20 3.25
C GLY A 556 -28.08 -4.16 3.39
N ALA A 557 -27.46 -5.08 4.15
CA ALA A 557 -26.01 -5.19 4.32
C ALA A 557 -25.39 -6.31 3.45
N ARG A 558 -26.23 -7.09 2.77
CA ARG A 558 -25.76 -7.94 1.69
C ARG A 558 -25.29 -7.02 0.58
N ARG A 559 -23.99 -6.73 0.51
CA ARG A 559 -23.37 -6.46 -0.79
C ARG A 559 -23.86 -7.60 -1.66
N GLN A 560 -24.63 -7.30 -2.72
CA GLN A 560 -25.06 -8.28 -3.69
C GLN A 560 -23.83 -9.10 -4.03
N GLN A 561 -23.76 -10.34 -3.50
CA GLN A 561 -22.82 -11.31 -4.06
C GLN A 561 -23.18 -11.35 -5.54
N PRO A 562 -22.23 -11.21 -6.46
CA PRO A 562 -22.51 -11.45 -7.85
C PRO A 562 -23.12 -12.85 -7.86
N GLU A 563 -24.40 -12.96 -8.23
CA GLU A 563 -25.04 -14.24 -8.50
C GLU A 563 -24.06 -15.04 -9.34
N ALA A 564 -23.90 -16.33 -9.07
CA ALA A 564 -22.92 -17.18 -9.72
C ALA A 564 -22.91 -16.89 -11.23
N GLN A 565 -21.93 -16.12 -11.68
CA GLN A 565 -21.86 -15.73 -13.08
C GLN A 565 -21.65 -16.99 -13.87
N SER A 566 -22.50 -17.18 -14.89
CA SER A 566 -22.34 -18.26 -15.86
C SER A 566 -20.88 -18.30 -16.36
N ASN A 567 -20.30 -19.50 -16.44
CA ASN A 567 -18.92 -19.70 -16.92
C ASN A 567 -18.80 -19.44 -18.42
N VAL A 568 -19.94 -19.14 -19.09
CA VAL A 568 -19.97 -18.88 -20.52
C VAL A 568 -19.74 -17.41 -20.83
N TYR A 569 -19.20 -17.16 -22.00
CA TYR A 569 -18.74 -15.86 -22.42
C TYR A 569 -18.99 -15.65 -23.93
N VAL A 570 -19.64 -14.54 -24.24
CA VAL A 570 -19.90 -14.08 -25.61
C VAL A 570 -18.93 -12.96 -26.00
N GLY A 571 -18.51 -12.13 -25.05
CA GLY A 571 -17.56 -11.05 -25.29
C GLY A 571 -18.18 -9.75 -25.74
N VAL A 572 -19.32 -9.37 -25.16
CA VAL A 572 -19.95 -8.08 -25.36
C VAL A 572 -20.24 -7.37 -24.04
N GLN A 573 -20.14 -6.05 -24.04
CA GLN A 573 -20.73 -5.17 -23.04
C GLN A 573 -21.89 -4.41 -23.69
N GLY A 574 -22.89 -4.01 -22.90
CA GLY A 574 -24.03 -3.32 -23.47
C GLY A 574 -24.97 -2.74 -22.42
N GLN A 575 -26.04 -2.15 -22.94
CA GLN A 575 -27.08 -1.50 -22.14
C GLN A 575 -28.46 -1.77 -22.76
N ASN A 576 -29.52 -1.34 -22.10
CA ASN A 576 -30.84 -1.43 -22.67
C ASN A 576 -30.95 -0.53 -23.90
N ALA A 577 -31.47 -1.07 -24.99
CA ALA A 577 -31.73 -0.28 -26.20
C ALA A 577 -32.99 0.55 -26.05
N THR A 578 -33.00 1.76 -26.60
CA THR A 578 -34.20 2.55 -26.76
C THR A 578 -35.14 1.84 -27.79
N GLY A 579 -36.30 1.42 -27.33
CA GLY A 579 -37.25 0.63 -28.17
C GLY A 579 -37.07 -0.89 -28.00
N GLY A 580 -36.49 -1.34 -26.91
CA GLY A 580 -36.33 -2.75 -26.52
C GLY A 580 -35.15 -3.44 -27.18
N GLY A 581 -34.61 -4.47 -26.46
CA GLY A 581 -33.44 -5.21 -26.86
C GLY A 581 -32.18 -4.85 -26.05
N ALA A 582 -31.06 -5.54 -26.33
CA ALA A 582 -29.78 -5.30 -25.75
C ALA A 582 -28.83 -4.61 -26.74
N ALA A 583 -28.52 -3.34 -26.52
CA ALA A 583 -27.58 -2.58 -27.33
C ALA A 583 -26.13 -2.91 -26.93
N ILE A 584 -25.31 -3.32 -27.88
CA ILE A 584 -23.90 -3.59 -27.69
C ILE A 584 -23.13 -2.26 -27.67
N THR A 585 -22.49 -1.93 -26.56
CA THR A 585 -21.66 -0.72 -26.45
C THR A 585 -20.18 -1.04 -26.74
N GLU A 586 -19.75 -2.28 -26.46
CA GLU A 586 -18.37 -2.71 -26.67
C GLU A 586 -18.31 -4.20 -27.04
N VAL A 587 -17.39 -4.57 -27.92
CA VAL A 587 -17.07 -5.96 -28.26
C VAL A 587 -15.62 -6.23 -27.89
N THR A 588 -15.40 -7.29 -27.10
CA THR A 588 -14.08 -7.66 -26.63
C THR A 588 -13.23 -8.20 -27.77
N LYS A 589 -12.07 -7.61 -27.97
CA LYS A 589 -11.09 -8.01 -29.00
C LYS A 589 -10.67 -9.47 -28.80
N GLY A 590 -10.69 -10.26 -29.88
CA GLY A 590 -10.39 -11.69 -29.88
C GLY A 590 -11.50 -12.58 -29.29
N GLY A 591 -12.58 -11.99 -28.78
CA GLY A 591 -13.71 -12.71 -28.20
C GLY A 591 -14.62 -13.40 -29.22
N PRO A 592 -15.56 -14.25 -28.75
CA PRO A 592 -16.54 -14.93 -29.63
C PRO A 592 -17.37 -13.97 -30.48
N ALA A 593 -17.85 -12.89 -29.89
CA ALA A 593 -18.65 -11.88 -30.57
C ALA A 593 -17.93 -11.20 -31.73
N GLU A 594 -16.65 -10.78 -31.50
CA GLU A 594 -15.85 -10.18 -32.58
C GLU A 594 -15.61 -11.17 -33.72
N LYS A 595 -15.24 -12.42 -33.38
CA LYS A 595 -15.02 -13.49 -34.37
C LYS A 595 -16.25 -13.80 -35.20
N SER A 596 -17.43 -13.60 -34.65
CA SER A 596 -18.72 -13.80 -35.31
C SER A 596 -19.24 -12.55 -36.02
N GLY A 597 -18.48 -11.44 -35.99
CA GLY A 597 -18.82 -10.21 -36.69
C GLY A 597 -19.86 -9.30 -35.99
N LEU A 598 -20.08 -9.48 -34.68
CA LEU A 598 -20.81 -8.51 -33.86
C LEU A 598 -19.96 -7.24 -33.67
N MET A 599 -20.59 -6.10 -33.60
CA MET A 599 -19.96 -4.79 -33.48
C MET A 599 -20.64 -3.92 -32.43
N ALA A 600 -19.92 -2.94 -31.89
CA ALA A 600 -20.56 -1.87 -31.10
C ALA A 600 -21.59 -1.14 -31.96
N GLY A 601 -22.76 -0.84 -31.37
CA GLY A 601 -23.92 -0.26 -32.04
C GLY A 601 -24.95 -1.29 -32.51
N ASP A 602 -24.65 -2.60 -32.53
CA ASP A 602 -25.66 -3.63 -32.78
C ASP A 602 -26.67 -3.68 -31.64
N VAL A 603 -27.93 -3.97 -31.95
CA VAL A 603 -28.98 -4.20 -30.95
C VAL A 603 -29.49 -5.63 -31.10
N ILE A 604 -29.21 -6.47 -30.08
CA ILE A 604 -29.71 -7.84 -30.03
C ILE A 604 -31.21 -7.81 -29.75
N LYS A 605 -32.01 -8.35 -30.67
CA LYS A 605 -33.46 -8.43 -30.60
C LYS A 605 -33.95 -9.81 -30.16
N SER A 606 -33.27 -10.87 -30.55
CA SER A 606 -33.62 -12.23 -30.09
C SER A 606 -32.42 -13.14 -30.03
N ILE A 607 -32.53 -14.20 -29.20
CA ILE A 607 -31.59 -15.28 -29.04
C ILE A 607 -32.28 -16.60 -29.31
N ASN A 608 -31.81 -17.38 -30.27
CA ASN A 608 -32.41 -18.65 -30.69
C ASN A 608 -33.96 -18.51 -30.95
N GLY A 609 -34.38 -17.39 -31.52
CA GLY A 609 -35.79 -17.08 -31.81
C GLY A 609 -36.61 -16.54 -30.62
N LYS A 610 -36.02 -16.48 -29.40
CA LYS A 610 -36.67 -15.90 -28.23
C LYS A 610 -36.32 -14.42 -28.11
N GLU A 611 -37.34 -13.57 -27.99
CA GLU A 611 -37.16 -12.10 -27.89
C GLU A 611 -36.37 -11.70 -26.64
N VAL A 612 -35.51 -10.68 -26.79
CA VAL A 612 -34.72 -10.07 -25.76
C VAL A 612 -35.17 -8.65 -25.53
N GLU A 613 -35.81 -8.37 -24.39
CA GLU A 613 -36.39 -7.06 -24.07
C GLU A 613 -35.36 -6.07 -23.47
N SER A 614 -34.26 -6.58 -22.86
CA SER A 614 -33.27 -5.77 -22.16
C SER A 614 -31.90 -6.44 -22.14
N TYR A 615 -30.87 -5.69 -21.82
CA TYR A 615 -29.50 -6.23 -21.63
C TYR A 615 -29.45 -7.22 -20.47
N ARG A 616 -30.27 -7.05 -19.44
CA ARG A 616 -30.40 -8.02 -18.34
C ARG A 616 -31.01 -9.33 -18.85
N ALA A 617 -32.10 -9.29 -19.64
CA ALA A 617 -32.70 -10.47 -20.22
C ALA A 617 -31.72 -11.21 -21.14
N PHE A 618 -30.89 -10.47 -21.89
CA PHE A 618 -29.77 -11.03 -22.64
C PHE A 618 -28.78 -11.78 -21.73
N SER A 619 -28.30 -11.13 -20.65
CA SER A 619 -27.36 -11.76 -19.70
C SER A 619 -27.96 -12.99 -19.03
N ASP A 620 -29.22 -12.95 -18.66
CA ASP A 620 -29.95 -14.05 -18.03
C ASP A 620 -30.07 -15.25 -18.98
N SER A 621 -30.28 -15.02 -20.28
CA SER A 621 -30.37 -16.10 -21.27
C SER A 621 -29.05 -16.84 -21.54
N LEU A 622 -27.93 -16.28 -21.11
CA LEU A 622 -26.63 -16.95 -21.22
C LEU A 622 -26.36 -17.93 -20.07
N ARG A 623 -27.15 -17.93 -18.99
CA ARG A 623 -26.85 -18.67 -17.76
C ARG A 623 -26.89 -20.20 -17.93
N ASP A 624 -27.81 -20.68 -18.74
CA ASP A 624 -28.06 -22.11 -18.94
C ASP A 624 -27.21 -22.73 -20.06
N LEU A 625 -26.41 -21.92 -20.76
CA LEU A 625 -25.59 -22.35 -21.87
C LEU A 625 -24.30 -23.02 -21.38
N LYS A 626 -23.73 -23.84 -22.23
CA LYS A 626 -22.44 -24.52 -22.00
C LYS A 626 -21.38 -23.98 -22.96
N VAL A 627 -20.14 -24.04 -22.57
CA VAL A 627 -19.01 -23.73 -23.46
C VAL A 627 -19.06 -24.63 -24.68
N GLY A 628 -19.00 -24.03 -25.86
CA GLY A 628 -19.13 -24.72 -27.15
C GLY A 628 -20.54 -24.65 -27.76
N ASP A 629 -21.57 -24.24 -27.02
CA ASP A 629 -22.90 -24.05 -27.59
C ASP A 629 -22.86 -22.96 -28.66
N VAL A 630 -23.60 -23.17 -29.74
CA VAL A 630 -23.80 -22.17 -30.80
C VAL A 630 -25.12 -21.48 -30.60
N ILE A 631 -25.09 -20.16 -30.44
CA ILE A 631 -26.30 -19.34 -30.28
C ILE A 631 -26.51 -18.45 -31.50
N LYS A 632 -27.77 -18.31 -31.88
CA LYS A 632 -28.18 -17.51 -33.02
C LYS A 632 -28.80 -16.19 -32.54
N PHE A 633 -28.16 -15.08 -32.84
CA PHE A 633 -28.66 -13.76 -32.54
C PHE A 633 -29.37 -13.17 -33.74
N SER A 634 -30.56 -12.62 -33.53
CA SER A 634 -31.15 -11.64 -34.46
C SER A 634 -30.75 -10.25 -33.94
N ILE A 635 -29.99 -9.51 -34.75
CA ILE A 635 -29.51 -8.17 -34.41
C ILE A 635 -30.08 -7.12 -35.35
N ALA A 636 -30.35 -5.93 -34.83
CA ALA A 636 -30.58 -4.74 -35.64
C ALA A 636 -29.26 -3.97 -35.76
N ARG A 637 -28.76 -3.78 -37.00
CA ARG A 637 -27.61 -2.97 -37.33
C ARG A 637 -28.02 -1.84 -38.23
N ALA A 638 -28.06 -0.61 -37.72
CA ALA A 638 -28.72 0.53 -38.39
C ALA A 638 -30.18 0.21 -38.74
N THR A 639 -30.52 0.11 -40.03
CA THR A 639 -31.87 -0.20 -40.50
C THR A 639 -32.08 -1.65 -40.92
N GLU A 640 -31.02 -2.49 -40.84
CA GLU A 640 -31.05 -3.89 -41.30
C GLU A 640 -31.16 -4.85 -40.11
N VAL A 641 -31.94 -5.91 -40.27
CA VAL A 641 -31.94 -7.05 -39.35
C VAL A 641 -31.02 -8.13 -39.91
N LYS A 642 -30.06 -8.62 -39.08
CA LYS A 642 -29.10 -9.66 -39.45
C LYS A 642 -29.15 -10.81 -38.44
N GLU A 643 -28.86 -12.00 -38.91
CA GLU A 643 -28.62 -13.15 -38.05
C GLU A 643 -27.13 -13.39 -37.93
N VAL A 644 -26.67 -13.60 -36.69
CA VAL A 644 -25.25 -13.86 -36.37
C VAL A 644 -25.16 -15.06 -35.45
N GLU A 645 -24.39 -16.06 -35.84
CA GLU A 645 -24.13 -17.22 -35.01
C GLU A 645 -22.85 -17.02 -34.18
N VAL A 646 -22.94 -17.22 -32.88
CA VAL A 646 -21.83 -17.04 -31.92
C VAL A 646 -21.61 -18.36 -31.18
N THR A 647 -20.41 -18.89 -31.25
CA THR A 647 -20.02 -20.04 -30.41
C THR A 647 -19.59 -19.51 -29.06
N VAL A 648 -20.27 -19.94 -28.00
CA VAL A 648 -20.01 -19.53 -26.63
C VAL A 648 -18.68 -20.09 -26.16
N ALA A 649 -17.81 -19.26 -25.63
CA ALA A 649 -16.53 -19.67 -25.05
C ALA A 649 -16.57 -19.69 -23.52
N GLU A 650 -15.55 -20.25 -22.92
CA GLU A 650 -15.31 -20.10 -21.48
C GLU A 650 -14.96 -18.63 -21.18
N ARG A 651 -15.53 -18.07 -20.12
CA ARG A 651 -15.20 -16.70 -19.65
C ARG A 651 -13.71 -16.65 -19.30
N PRO A 652 -12.92 -15.76 -19.89
CA PRO A 652 -11.54 -15.56 -19.47
C PRO A 652 -11.51 -15.28 -17.97
N GLY A 653 -10.70 -16.02 -17.25
CA GLY A 653 -10.45 -15.72 -15.85
C GLY A 653 -9.80 -14.33 -15.67
N PRO A 654 -9.81 -13.76 -14.48
CA PRO A 654 -9.12 -12.50 -14.23
C PRO A 654 -7.63 -12.63 -14.57
N THR A 655 -7.06 -11.61 -15.16
CA THR A 655 -5.62 -11.55 -15.53
C THR A 655 -4.71 -11.68 -14.31
N ARG A 656 -5.23 -11.31 -13.13
CA ARG A 656 -4.54 -11.38 -11.83
C ARG A 656 -5.40 -12.10 -10.79
N PRO A 657 -5.48 -13.45 -10.85
CA PRO A 657 -6.40 -14.23 -10.01
C PRO A 657 -6.03 -14.20 -8.51
N TYR A 658 -4.82 -13.77 -8.17
CA TYR A 658 -4.30 -13.72 -6.80
C TYR A 658 -4.17 -12.32 -6.23
N THR A 659 -4.64 -11.30 -6.96
CA THR A 659 -4.69 -9.93 -6.45
C THR A 659 -5.63 -9.83 -5.26
N ALA A 660 -5.14 -9.23 -4.19
CA ALA A 660 -5.89 -8.78 -3.03
C ALA A 660 -6.32 -7.32 -3.19
N GLU A 661 -6.92 -6.76 -2.16
CA GLU A 661 -7.31 -5.35 -2.14
C GLU A 661 -6.11 -4.41 -2.38
N LEU A 662 -6.38 -3.25 -2.95
CA LEU A 662 -5.42 -2.17 -3.19
C LEU A 662 -4.18 -2.61 -4.02
N GLY A 663 -4.39 -3.49 -4.99
CA GLY A 663 -3.33 -3.97 -5.89
C GLY A 663 -2.34 -4.93 -5.23
N GLY A 664 -2.62 -5.36 -4.00
CA GLY A 664 -1.79 -6.30 -3.26
C GLY A 664 -1.90 -7.75 -3.74
N GLN A 665 -1.21 -8.64 -3.05
CA GLN A 665 -1.25 -10.08 -3.28
C GLN A 665 -1.48 -10.82 -1.97
N SER A 666 -2.34 -11.84 -2.02
CA SER A 666 -2.70 -12.65 -0.86
C SER A 666 -1.51 -13.47 -0.31
N PRO A 667 -1.50 -13.80 0.99
CA PRO A 667 -0.51 -14.70 1.55
C PRO A 667 -0.69 -16.14 1.05
N ASN A 668 0.41 -16.90 1.03
CA ASN A 668 0.44 -18.35 0.81
C ASN A 668 -0.27 -18.82 -0.48
N VAL A 669 -0.16 -18.06 -1.56
CA VAL A 669 -0.65 -18.47 -2.88
C VAL A 669 0.48 -18.90 -3.83
N GLN A 670 1.71 -18.95 -3.36
CA GLN A 670 2.86 -19.29 -4.22
C GLN A 670 2.85 -20.73 -4.71
N ASP A 671 2.23 -21.66 -3.97
CA ASP A 671 1.96 -23.02 -4.41
C ASP A 671 0.94 -23.12 -5.57
N LEU A 672 0.22 -22.03 -5.84
CA LEU A 672 -0.73 -21.89 -6.95
C LEU A 672 -0.13 -21.18 -8.15
N GLN A 673 1.01 -20.52 -7.95
CA GLN A 673 1.63 -19.68 -8.96
C GLN A 673 2.65 -20.41 -9.83
N GLY A 674 2.78 -21.74 -9.64
CA GLY A 674 3.60 -22.61 -10.46
C GLY A 674 5.09 -22.52 -10.19
N ALA A 675 5.88 -23.20 -11.01
CA ALA A 675 7.34 -23.28 -10.89
C ALA A 675 8.04 -21.91 -10.96
N LYS A 676 7.41 -20.93 -11.62
CA LYS A 676 7.90 -19.55 -11.73
C LYS A 676 7.27 -18.61 -10.70
N GLY A 677 6.80 -19.13 -9.57
CA GLY A 677 6.17 -18.35 -8.51
C GLY A 677 7.00 -17.14 -8.06
N TYR A 678 8.33 -17.25 -8.11
CA TYR A 678 9.24 -16.15 -7.77
C TYR A 678 9.11 -14.91 -8.68
N GLU A 679 8.50 -15.02 -9.87
CA GLU A 679 8.26 -13.90 -10.79
C GLU A 679 7.10 -12.98 -10.38
N TYR A 680 6.35 -13.32 -9.33
CA TYR A 680 5.11 -12.62 -8.99
C TYR A 680 5.21 -11.72 -7.74
N GLY A 681 6.42 -11.33 -7.31
CA GLY A 681 6.62 -10.49 -6.13
C GLY A 681 6.25 -11.16 -4.81
N GLY A 682 6.34 -10.44 -3.69
CA GLY A 682 6.12 -10.96 -2.34
C GLY A 682 7.34 -10.85 -1.45
N VAL A 683 7.51 -11.79 -0.51
CA VAL A 683 8.61 -11.81 0.47
C VAL A 683 9.69 -12.79 0.03
N TYR A 684 10.92 -12.33 0.03
CA TYR A 684 12.12 -13.08 -0.35
C TYR A 684 13.11 -13.13 0.80
N LYS A 685 13.83 -14.24 0.92
CA LYS A 685 14.94 -14.47 1.83
C LYS A 685 16.20 -14.73 1.03
N SER A 686 17.30 -14.12 1.42
CA SER A 686 18.66 -14.48 1.01
C SER A 686 19.40 -15.11 2.19
N VAL A 687 20.33 -16.02 1.91
CA VAL A 687 21.22 -16.65 2.89
C VAL A 687 22.70 -16.55 2.48
N ASP A 688 22.98 -15.70 1.51
CA ASP A 688 24.31 -15.50 0.93
C ASP A 688 24.68 -14.00 0.80
N GLY A 689 24.18 -13.17 1.72
CA GLY A 689 24.47 -11.74 1.72
C GLY A 689 23.83 -10.97 0.58
N GLY A 690 22.69 -11.47 0.06
CA GLY A 690 21.93 -10.83 -1.01
C GLY A 690 22.35 -11.24 -2.42
N GLU A 691 23.31 -12.15 -2.59
CA GLU A 691 23.76 -12.57 -3.93
C GLU A 691 22.72 -13.40 -4.68
N SER A 692 21.86 -14.13 -3.94
CA SER A 692 20.69 -14.81 -4.49
C SER A 692 19.51 -14.77 -3.50
N TRP A 693 18.31 -14.88 -4.05
CA TRP A 693 17.06 -14.74 -3.33
C TRP A 693 16.12 -15.92 -3.59
N THR A 694 15.42 -16.32 -2.55
CA THR A 694 14.35 -17.33 -2.63
C THR A 694 13.07 -16.72 -2.10
N ARG A 695 11.98 -16.80 -2.86
CA ARG A 695 10.67 -16.34 -2.42
C ARG A 695 10.14 -17.28 -1.34
N VAL A 696 9.83 -16.73 -0.16
CA VAL A 696 9.31 -17.49 1.00
C VAL A 696 7.81 -17.33 1.20
N ASN A 697 7.22 -16.22 0.74
CA ASN A 697 5.79 -15.98 0.83
C ASN A 697 5.31 -15.05 -0.30
N SER A 698 4.06 -15.20 -0.69
CA SER A 698 3.46 -14.36 -1.72
C SER A 698 2.89 -13.04 -1.19
N ILE A 699 2.75 -12.88 0.12
CA ILE A 699 2.08 -11.71 0.71
C ILE A 699 2.74 -10.40 0.29
N HIS A 700 1.91 -9.46 -0.16
CA HIS A 700 2.27 -8.06 -0.34
C HIS A 700 0.99 -7.23 -0.28
N ALA A 701 0.69 -6.64 0.88
CA ALA A 701 -0.64 -6.10 1.15
C ALA A 701 -1.02 -4.90 0.26
N ARG A 702 -0.14 -3.90 0.15
CA ARG A 702 -0.34 -2.71 -0.70
C ARG A 702 1.01 -2.24 -1.25
N PRO A 703 1.47 -2.84 -2.37
CA PRO A 703 2.86 -2.78 -2.81
C PRO A 703 3.41 -1.37 -3.00
N MET A 704 2.71 -0.56 -3.77
CA MET A 704 3.14 0.79 -4.11
C MET A 704 3.32 1.70 -2.86
N TYR A 705 2.51 1.49 -1.82
CA TYR A 705 2.43 2.43 -0.71
C TYR A 705 3.25 2.02 0.51
N PHE A 706 3.32 0.74 0.84
CA PHE A 706 4.00 0.26 2.05
C PHE A 706 5.36 -0.39 1.74
N SER A 707 5.45 -1.63 1.32
CA SER A 707 6.70 -2.38 1.07
C SER A 707 7.75 -2.19 2.17
N VAL A 708 7.34 -2.30 3.44
CA VAL A 708 8.25 -2.20 4.60
C VAL A 708 8.37 -3.57 5.24
N ILE A 709 9.60 -4.04 5.42
CA ILE A 709 9.94 -5.31 6.08
C ILE A 709 10.99 -5.05 7.14
N ARG A 710 10.86 -5.71 8.30
CA ARG A 710 11.87 -5.70 9.35
C ARG A 710 12.05 -7.11 9.89
N VAL A 711 13.28 -7.47 10.22
CA VAL A 711 13.63 -8.72 10.90
C VAL A 711 14.04 -8.43 12.32
N ASP A 712 13.56 -9.24 13.27
CA ASP A 712 13.99 -9.10 14.67
C ASP A 712 15.51 -9.25 14.77
N PRO A 713 16.25 -8.26 15.27
CA PRO A 713 17.71 -8.36 15.40
C PRO A 713 18.18 -9.55 16.24
N ASN A 714 17.29 -10.16 17.02
CA ASN A 714 17.57 -11.24 17.95
C ASN A 714 17.18 -12.62 17.42
N ASP A 715 16.23 -12.69 16.47
CA ASP A 715 15.61 -13.93 15.97
C ASP A 715 15.30 -13.84 14.47
N GLU A 716 16.10 -14.51 13.64
CA GLU A 716 15.93 -14.54 12.18
C GLU A 716 14.58 -15.12 11.71
N GLN A 717 13.94 -15.93 12.57
CA GLN A 717 12.65 -16.52 12.24
C GLN A 717 11.50 -15.52 12.39
N ARG A 718 11.76 -14.40 13.05
CA ARG A 718 10.77 -13.38 13.32
C ARG A 718 10.90 -12.22 12.33
N VAL A 719 9.88 -12.10 11.48
CA VAL A 719 9.84 -11.11 10.39
C VAL A 719 8.54 -10.32 10.50
N PHE A 720 8.62 -9.01 10.32
CA PHE A 720 7.50 -8.08 10.39
C PHE A 720 7.27 -7.42 9.03
N LEU A 721 6.00 -7.30 8.63
CA LEU A 721 5.60 -6.52 7.46
C LEU A 721 4.64 -5.43 7.90
N LEU A 722 4.89 -4.22 7.44
CA LEU A 722 4.01 -3.09 7.68
C LEU A 722 3.14 -2.82 6.46
N GLY A 723 1.91 -2.46 6.71
CA GLY A 723 0.91 -2.17 5.70
C GLY A 723 -0.35 -1.59 6.32
N VAL A 724 -1.49 -1.71 5.63
CA VAL A 724 -2.80 -1.38 6.22
C VAL A 724 -3.01 -2.21 7.50
N SER A 725 -2.72 -3.53 7.44
CA SER A 725 -2.56 -4.37 8.61
C SER A 725 -1.07 -4.63 8.84
N GLN A 726 -0.68 -4.78 10.10
CA GLN A 726 0.66 -5.17 10.48
C GLN A 726 0.70 -6.69 10.63
N TYR A 727 1.72 -7.30 10.02
CA TYR A 727 1.88 -8.76 9.99
C TYR A 727 3.17 -9.16 10.70
N GLN A 728 3.14 -10.32 11.35
CA GLN A 728 4.34 -10.96 11.88
C GLN A 728 4.44 -12.42 11.45
N SER A 729 5.67 -12.88 11.29
CA SER A 729 6.03 -14.28 11.09
C SER A 729 6.91 -14.73 12.27
N SER A 730 6.78 -15.98 12.66
CA SER A 730 7.64 -16.66 13.62
C SER A 730 8.40 -17.84 13.03
N ASN A 731 8.40 -17.96 11.70
CA ASN A 731 8.98 -19.09 10.97
C ASN A 731 9.73 -18.65 9.70
N GLY A 732 10.44 -17.53 9.78
CA GLY A 732 11.28 -17.04 8.67
C GLY A 732 10.50 -16.57 7.45
N GLY A 733 9.30 -16.05 7.63
CA GLY A 733 8.47 -15.54 6.54
C GLY A 733 7.63 -16.59 5.82
N LEU A 734 7.64 -17.86 6.24
CA LEU A 734 6.84 -18.92 5.61
C LEU A 734 5.33 -18.68 5.79
N THR A 735 4.93 -18.20 6.97
CA THR A 735 3.55 -17.79 7.26
C THR A 735 3.55 -16.45 7.97
N PHE A 736 2.47 -15.68 7.77
CA PHE A 736 2.26 -14.40 8.43
C PHE A 736 0.88 -14.36 9.07
N GLU A 737 0.82 -13.77 10.25
CA GLU A 737 -0.40 -13.48 11.01
C GLU A 737 -0.57 -11.96 11.13
N SER A 738 -1.80 -11.48 10.96
CA SER A 738 -2.12 -10.03 11.05
C SER A 738 -2.47 -9.64 12.50
N ASN A 739 -1.60 -9.96 13.44
CA ASN A 739 -1.83 -9.76 14.87
C ASN A 739 -0.78 -8.89 15.55
N LEU A 740 0.19 -8.35 14.82
CA LEU A 740 1.16 -7.41 15.37
C LEU A 740 0.44 -6.13 15.78
N GLY A 741 0.56 -5.76 17.05
CA GLY A 741 0.04 -4.51 17.57
C GLY A 741 -1.48 -4.48 17.71
N ARG A 742 -2.09 -5.41 18.43
CA ARG A 742 -3.50 -5.30 18.83
C ARG A 742 -3.79 -3.93 19.45
N GLY A 743 -4.80 -3.21 18.94
CA GLY A 743 -5.12 -1.85 19.37
C GLY A 743 -4.24 -0.74 18.77
N VAL A 744 -3.25 -1.09 17.94
CA VAL A 744 -2.49 -0.13 17.15
C VAL A 744 -3.34 0.31 15.94
N HIS A 745 -3.29 1.59 15.61
CA HIS A 745 -3.93 2.12 14.40
C HIS A 745 -3.39 1.42 13.14
N ALA A 746 -4.21 1.30 12.13
CA ALA A 746 -3.81 0.81 10.80
C ALA A 746 -2.73 1.69 10.16
N ASP A 747 -2.23 1.27 9.01
CA ASP A 747 -1.27 1.99 8.18
C ASP A 747 0.10 2.19 8.87
N GLY A 748 0.83 1.07 9.03
CA GLY A 748 2.19 1.07 9.59
C GLY A 748 3.23 1.52 8.57
N HIS A 749 4.13 2.43 8.97
CA HIS A 749 5.17 2.99 8.10
C HIS A 749 6.58 2.79 8.62
N ALA A 750 6.77 2.77 9.92
CA ALA A 750 8.08 2.62 10.55
C ALA A 750 8.04 1.65 11.72
N LEU A 751 9.04 0.81 11.87
CA LEU A 751 9.19 -0.13 12.98
C LEU A 751 10.65 -0.22 13.39
N TRP A 752 10.88 -0.04 14.68
CA TRP A 752 12.14 -0.35 15.33
C TRP A 752 11.95 -1.47 16.33
N VAL A 753 12.88 -2.43 16.34
CA VAL A 753 12.93 -3.54 17.30
C VAL A 753 14.25 -3.43 18.07
N ASP A 754 14.17 -3.50 19.39
CA ASP A 754 15.37 -3.37 20.23
C ASP A 754 16.35 -4.52 19.97
N PRO A 755 17.61 -4.21 19.59
CA PRO A 755 18.62 -5.24 19.34
C PRO A 755 19.06 -6.00 20.61
N LYS A 756 18.65 -5.55 21.80
CA LYS A 756 18.92 -6.20 23.08
C LYS A 756 17.71 -6.97 23.63
N ASP A 757 16.49 -6.55 23.26
CA ASP A 757 15.23 -7.16 23.69
C ASP A 757 14.18 -7.09 22.59
N GLY A 758 14.02 -8.15 21.81
CA GLY A 758 13.02 -8.23 20.73
C GLY A 758 11.56 -8.09 21.17
N LYS A 759 11.27 -7.94 22.46
CA LYS A 759 9.94 -7.60 22.98
C LYS A 759 9.70 -6.09 23.03
N HIS A 760 10.77 -5.31 23.12
CA HIS A 760 10.68 -3.86 23.08
C HIS A 760 10.66 -3.40 21.63
N MET A 761 9.55 -2.83 21.19
CA MET A 761 9.35 -2.34 19.84
C MET A 761 8.69 -0.96 19.85
N ILE A 762 9.01 -0.16 18.83
CA ILE A 762 8.38 1.14 18.57
C ILE A 762 7.85 1.11 17.15
N ILE A 763 6.55 1.37 16.97
CA ILE A 763 5.91 1.41 15.66
C ILE A 763 5.31 2.77 15.38
N GLY A 764 5.55 3.28 14.18
CA GLY A 764 4.97 4.51 13.66
C GLY A 764 3.90 4.22 12.61
N VAL A 765 2.72 4.80 12.80
CA VAL A 765 1.53 4.59 11.97
C VAL A 765 0.84 5.93 11.65
N ASP A 766 -0.26 5.90 10.86
CA ASP A 766 -1.07 7.11 10.60
C ASP A 766 -1.67 7.72 11.90
N GLY A 767 -1.97 6.89 12.89
CA GLY A 767 -2.55 7.32 14.18
C GLY A 767 -1.55 7.80 15.23
N GLY A 768 -0.23 7.75 14.95
CA GLY A 768 0.82 8.18 15.87
C GLY A 768 1.91 7.14 16.11
N VAL A 769 2.50 7.15 17.30
CA VAL A 769 3.57 6.21 17.72
C VAL A 769 3.07 5.35 18.85
N TYR A 770 3.35 4.06 18.77
CA TYR A 770 3.06 3.08 19.83
C TYR A 770 4.36 2.39 20.23
N THR A 771 4.44 2.02 21.51
CA THR A 771 5.56 1.23 22.06
C THR A 771 5.03 0.04 22.83
N THR A 772 5.73 -1.08 22.78
CA THR A 772 5.43 -2.28 23.54
C THR A 772 6.69 -2.84 24.16
N TYR A 773 6.55 -3.64 25.25
CA TYR A 773 7.62 -4.38 25.94
C TYR A 773 7.29 -5.87 26.07
N ASP A 774 6.19 -6.31 25.49
CA ASP A 774 5.72 -7.69 25.51
C ASP A 774 5.32 -8.24 24.13
N ARG A 775 5.42 -7.39 23.10
CA ARG A 775 5.09 -7.58 21.66
C ARG A 775 3.66 -7.28 21.30
#